data_44c258c07e39d6940789b796dca25825
#
_entry.id   44c258c07e39d6940789b796dca25825
#
_cell.length_a   1.000
_cell.length_b   1.000
_cell.length_c   1.000
_cell.angle_alpha   90.00
_cell.angle_beta   90.00
_cell.angle_gamma   90.00
#
_symmetry.space_group_name_H-M   'P 1'
#
loop_
_entity.id
_entity.type
_entity.pdbx_description
1 polymer ?
#
loop_
_entity_poly.entity_id
_entity_poly.type
_entity_poly.pdbx_seq_one_letter_code
_entity_poly.pdbx_strand_id
1 'polypeptide(L)'
;MGNVERGFQIRRLHWLLLTVFVIVVFAVFLSREIVIFWLNLSEFGDLFIKPIYFGLLGGLVLAALALFRVDFKNRRSITWWFIRLIIRFVRSGGVMENVSPVWFDFDSFRLSPVKFLVWQVTKVLVGMVFFNNVMFGMAVDAVILGWESGLEALPGIFSLPFVTPPLDISYAESHVFPLIPSLTLLVTPIFSALWIRLVLLVAATKIVSIVMPFVSAYIWGSETPSLSMFTSTLQGLAAVFLSWFMFSMFFTSFIDYNTRYPILGLCVAAVVLAISALLDKRRAREAGLAGVHPGFPRRHVYLRLGPLFLIALTVGSVVLLNNSIADVRKLEMLGPYNAQLISVNRYFAELDKIQEVQYEFGLTSIPPDQIGSYVAEQEEFLDKVRLWDHSGSFDKLRPEIGLIPYIDFTEVDILRFNETLYWSASMDLVLPATVRPDDRWYATHFVYTHVPSGFLMLDAHTGRIVDAAKFFPQRRIYYGEEGLFRETWVAYPIGRTVSDEVGGYFYDGRGGIGISPPMSWIFEPNFLLSYPTTPMHVLRYRDVHERMKLLFPYFVYEFWEGPVDMWPVTDGENTFWAMPLVVFLDAKNVPWSGGQPLARLVGYALIDVYNGDIQLIITGDDYFSQLFKRVYSEHVSTEVPEWLKLQLRYPEELFEWRIAMYNYFHVTHTATYISAKEFFKVPEGADTYYIIAHPPRFDEVEFIGLLSLELRGALGENLAGYMIVRNDYPHTGEMIFSKVPMEAEAKLLGPTAVDEALERNPDFAQLRTLLRDPRVGNHIFYRIGDYDVFFIPVYTAPGGGVVTQIGTIATVGADFTGEYYVGLGSTIEESFHTFLAKIAGVEVPPPTPEFTEEERITKLVDIFEEAGLTVLNAISIDPDVSFLKGSVRYMSEEDWISVQNLLNSFLEHCGKYNVSRVFMGTEDGKVNFGIMMRIEEILELHYITFDLTL
;
A
#
# COMPACT_ATOMS: atom_id res chain seq x y z
N MET A 1 -1.98 47.42 -49.08
CA MET A 1 -0.73 47.06 -48.35
C MET A 1 -0.81 47.41 -46.87
N GLY A 2 -1.22 48.60 -46.43
CA GLY A 2 -1.18 49.00 -45.02
C GLY A 2 -2.02 48.19 -44.01
N ASN A 3 -3.15 47.58 -44.42
CA ASN A 3 -4.00 46.71 -43.55
C ASN A 3 -3.41 45.31 -43.33
N VAL A 4 -2.62 44.82 -44.28
CA VAL A 4 -1.94 43.50 -44.19
C VAL A 4 -0.75 43.65 -43.26
N GLU A 5 0.05 44.75 -43.34
CA GLU A 5 1.19 45.02 -42.46
C GLU A 5 0.73 45.26 -41.01
N ARG A 6 -0.37 45.95 -40.76
CA ARG A 6 -0.94 46.10 -39.42
C ARG A 6 -1.40 44.78 -38.84
N GLY A 7 -2.07 43.95 -39.60
CA GLY A 7 -2.47 42.59 -39.17
C GLY A 7 -1.25 41.70 -38.82
N PHE A 8 -0.15 41.87 -39.54
CA PHE A 8 1.09 41.14 -39.32
C PHE A 8 1.82 41.63 -38.05
N GLN A 9 1.85 42.96 -37.79
CA GLN A 9 2.45 43.50 -36.57
C GLN A 9 1.62 43.11 -35.31
N ILE A 10 0.28 43.12 -35.37
CA ILE A 10 -0.60 42.71 -34.26
C ILE A 10 -0.38 41.23 -33.93
N ARG A 11 -0.28 40.34 -34.89
CA ARG A 11 0.03 38.93 -34.68
C ARG A 11 1.39 38.69 -34.04
N ARG A 12 2.42 39.45 -34.46
CA ARG A 12 3.77 39.38 -33.86
C ARG A 12 3.75 39.83 -32.39
N LEU A 13 3.00 40.88 -32.07
CA LEU A 13 2.87 41.39 -30.71
C LEU A 13 2.18 40.36 -29.79
N HIS A 14 1.11 39.72 -30.24
CA HIS A 14 0.43 38.67 -29.46
C HIS A 14 1.33 37.46 -29.19
N TRP A 15 2.12 37.03 -30.19
CA TRP A 15 3.07 35.93 -29.99
C TRP A 15 4.20 36.33 -29.05
N LEU A 16 4.69 37.54 -29.11
CA LEU A 16 5.72 38.05 -28.19
C LEU A 16 5.17 38.08 -26.76
N LEU A 17 3.96 38.63 -26.55
CA LEU A 17 3.30 38.67 -25.24
C LEU A 17 3.04 37.26 -24.68
N LEU A 18 2.53 36.35 -25.50
CA LEU A 18 2.33 34.94 -25.10
C LEU A 18 3.66 34.29 -24.72
N THR A 19 4.71 34.55 -25.47
CA THR A 19 6.03 33.97 -25.19
C THR A 19 6.60 34.53 -23.89
N VAL A 20 6.51 35.85 -23.66
CA VAL A 20 6.94 36.46 -22.39
C VAL A 20 6.14 35.91 -21.23
N PHE A 21 4.82 35.79 -21.38
CA PHE A 21 3.96 35.19 -20.36
C PHE A 21 4.37 33.76 -20.03
N VAL A 22 4.59 32.92 -21.05
CA VAL A 22 5.05 31.52 -20.85
C VAL A 22 6.41 31.47 -20.16
N ILE A 23 7.36 32.36 -20.54
CA ILE A 23 8.67 32.43 -19.88
C ILE A 23 8.55 32.83 -18.41
N VAL A 24 7.70 33.80 -18.09
CA VAL A 24 7.49 34.26 -16.71
C VAL A 24 6.86 33.16 -15.86
N VAL A 25 5.77 32.53 -16.33
CA VAL A 25 5.12 31.41 -15.63
C VAL A 25 6.11 30.27 -15.39
N PHE A 26 6.91 29.96 -16.39
CA PHE A 26 7.93 28.92 -16.32
C PHE A 26 9.05 29.28 -15.33
N ALA A 27 9.50 30.53 -15.30
CA ALA A 27 10.54 30.98 -14.37
C ALA A 27 10.06 30.92 -12.91
N VAL A 28 8.77 31.26 -12.65
CA VAL A 28 8.14 31.15 -11.32
C VAL A 28 8.06 29.68 -10.91
N PHE A 29 7.56 28.81 -11.78
CA PHE A 29 7.48 27.37 -11.51
C PHE A 29 8.86 26.77 -11.24
N LEU A 30 9.85 27.10 -12.08
CA LEU A 30 11.22 26.63 -11.92
C LEU A 30 11.86 27.09 -10.61
N SER A 31 11.59 28.33 -10.17
CA SER A 31 12.12 28.83 -8.89
C SER A 31 11.58 28.05 -7.70
N ARG A 32 10.30 27.68 -7.70
CA ARG A 32 9.68 26.86 -6.65
C ARG A 32 10.29 25.46 -6.61
N GLU A 33 10.42 24.79 -7.74
CA GLU A 33 11.04 23.47 -7.85
C GLU A 33 12.50 23.46 -7.37
N ILE A 34 13.27 24.50 -7.69
CA ILE A 34 14.64 24.66 -7.20
C ILE A 34 14.69 24.81 -5.69
N VAL A 35 13.76 25.59 -5.11
CA VAL A 35 13.66 25.76 -3.65
C VAL A 35 13.29 24.45 -3.00
N ILE A 36 12.27 23.73 -3.49
CA ILE A 36 11.87 22.43 -2.98
C ILE A 36 13.03 21.42 -3.05
N PHE A 37 13.72 21.37 -4.18
CA PHE A 37 14.91 20.52 -4.34
C PHE A 37 16.00 20.84 -3.31
N TRP A 38 16.29 22.13 -3.11
CA TRP A 38 17.28 22.56 -2.13
C TRP A 38 16.85 22.23 -0.69
N LEU A 39 15.58 22.41 -0.38
CA LEU A 39 15.02 22.04 0.92
C LEU A 39 15.13 20.54 1.18
N ASN A 40 14.81 19.72 0.19
CA ASN A 40 14.93 18.27 0.31
C ASN A 40 16.39 17.85 0.50
N LEU A 41 17.31 18.46 -0.24
CA LEU A 41 18.73 18.20 -0.06
C LEU A 41 19.23 18.63 1.33
N SER A 42 18.72 19.74 1.84
CA SER A 42 19.13 20.27 3.17
C SER A 42 18.54 19.49 4.34
N GLU A 43 17.31 18.95 4.19
CA GLU A 43 16.63 18.18 5.23
C GLU A 43 17.08 16.73 5.27
N PHE A 44 17.15 16.07 4.11
CA PHE A 44 17.39 14.63 4.00
C PHE A 44 18.83 14.27 3.56
N GLY A 45 19.62 15.23 3.15
CA GLY A 45 21.02 15.02 2.77
C GLY A 45 21.22 13.94 1.71
N ASP A 46 22.00 12.92 2.08
CA ASP A 46 22.35 11.82 1.20
C ASP A 46 21.16 10.89 0.89
N LEU A 47 20.23 10.70 1.81
CA LEU A 47 19.02 9.92 1.57
C LEU A 47 18.20 10.44 0.39
N PHE A 48 18.17 11.76 0.21
CA PHE A 48 17.48 12.37 -0.93
C PHE A 48 18.31 12.34 -2.20
N ILE A 49 19.62 12.62 -2.12
CA ILE A 49 20.46 12.74 -3.31
C ILE A 49 20.76 11.40 -3.97
N LYS A 50 20.92 10.33 -3.17
CA LYS A 50 21.26 8.99 -3.67
C LYS A 50 20.30 8.51 -4.76
N PRO A 51 18.98 8.45 -4.59
CA PRO A 51 18.08 7.98 -5.63
C PRO A 51 18.02 8.86 -6.88
N ILE A 52 18.43 10.12 -6.82
CA ILE A 52 18.35 11.06 -7.95
C ILE A 52 19.69 11.31 -8.66
N TYR A 53 20.79 10.92 -8.06
CA TYR A 53 22.15 11.26 -8.54
C TYR A 53 22.39 10.88 -10.00
N PHE A 54 22.13 9.62 -10.37
CA PHE A 54 22.25 9.16 -11.75
C PHE A 54 21.19 9.73 -12.66
N GLY A 55 20.02 9.96 -12.10
CA GLY A 55 18.95 10.60 -12.80
C GLY A 55 19.32 12.00 -13.24
N LEU A 56 19.89 12.79 -12.35
CA LEU A 56 20.45 14.10 -12.65
C LEU A 56 21.53 14.02 -13.72
N LEU A 57 22.49 13.12 -13.55
CA LEU A 57 23.58 12.93 -14.50
C LEU A 57 23.04 12.49 -15.86
N GLY A 58 22.17 11.49 -15.90
CA GLY A 58 21.52 11.00 -17.12
C GLY A 58 20.67 12.07 -17.79
N GLY A 59 19.88 12.82 -17.03
CA GLY A 59 19.07 13.94 -17.51
C GLY A 59 19.94 15.06 -18.10
N LEU A 60 21.03 15.42 -17.44
CA LEU A 60 22.00 16.40 -17.96
C LEU A 60 22.67 15.92 -19.25
N VAL A 61 23.07 14.65 -19.32
CA VAL A 61 23.66 14.06 -20.53
C VAL A 61 22.63 14.05 -21.67
N LEU A 62 21.39 13.65 -21.42
CA LEU A 62 20.33 13.65 -22.43
C LEU A 62 19.94 15.06 -22.86
N ALA A 63 19.85 16.00 -21.93
CA ALA A 63 19.62 17.41 -22.25
C ALA A 63 20.77 17.97 -23.10
N ALA A 64 22.02 17.66 -22.77
CA ALA A 64 23.21 18.04 -23.56
C ALA A 64 23.17 17.41 -24.96
N LEU A 65 22.84 16.14 -25.09
CA LEU A 65 22.66 15.45 -26.37
C LEU A 65 21.52 16.05 -27.21
N ALA A 66 20.41 16.40 -26.57
CA ALA A 66 19.27 17.06 -27.21
C ALA A 66 19.66 18.44 -27.73
N LEU A 67 20.33 19.24 -26.92
CA LEU A 67 20.89 20.54 -27.29
C LEU A 67 21.91 20.40 -28.47
N PHE A 68 22.80 19.43 -28.36
CA PHE A 68 23.82 19.15 -29.36
C PHE A 68 23.19 18.72 -30.69
N ARG A 69 22.22 17.81 -30.69
CA ARG A 69 21.56 17.32 -31.90
C ARG A 69 20.81 18.40 -32.67
N VAL A 70 20.13 19.29 -31.96
CA VAL A 70 19.34 20.36 -32.59
C VAL A 70 20.28 21.41 -33.20
N ASP A 71 21.39 21.69 -32.54
CA ASP A 71 22.32 22.72 -32.91
C ASP A 71 23.42 22.23 -33.86
N PHE A 72 23.60 20.89 -33.95
CA PHE A 72 24.71 20.32 -34.78
C PHE A 72 24.62 20.69 -36.26
N LYS A 73 23.41 20.89 -36.78
CA LYS A 73 23.19 21.38 -38.16
C LYS A 73 23.44 22.87 -38.31
N ASN A 74 23.39 23.62 -37.25
CA ASN A 74 23.51 25.06 -37.28
C ASN A 74 24.86 25.46 -36.64
N ARG A 75 25.93 25.54 -37.44
CA ARG A 75 27.30 25.89 -36.99
C ARG A 75 27.38 27.26 -36.30
N ARG A 76 26.31 28.06 -36.29
CA ARG A 76 26.21 29.39 -35.70
C ARG A 76 25.41 29.39 -34.38
N SER A 77 25.09 28.21 -33.80
CA SER A 77 24.33 28.10 -32.57
C SER A 77 25.14 28.44 -31.31
N ILE A 78 24.46 28.77 -30.23
CA ILE A 78 25.04 29.04 -28.90
C ILE A 78 25.92 27.85 -28.45
N THR A 79 25.47 26.61 -28.70
CA THR A 79 26.23 25.40 -28.34
C THR A 79 27.55 25.32 -29.09
N TRP A 80 27.60 25.63 -30.40
CA TRP A 80 28.82 25.69 -31.16
C TRP A 80 29.72 26.85 -30.74
N TRP A 81 29.14 27.96 -30.30
CA TRP A 81 29.88 29.06 -29.71
C TRP A 81 30.58 28.61 -28.42
N PHE A 82 29.86 27.94 -27.52
CA PHE A 82 30.41 27.38 -26.27
C PHE A 82 31.52 26.35 -26.56
N ILE A 83 31.29 25.42 -27.47
CA ILE A 83 32.28 24.41 -27.85
C ILE A 83 33.52 25.06 -28.42
N ARG A 84 33.40 26.09 -29.27
CA ARG A 84 34.56 26.85 -29.79
C ARG A 84 35.26 27.60 -28.68
N LEU A 85 34.53 28.13 -27.72
CA LEU A 85 35.14 28.82 -26.57
C LEU A 85 35.94 27.85 -25.72
N ILE A 86 35.41 26.67 -25.43
CA ILE A 86 36.13 25.61 -24.70
C ILE A 86 37.34 25.12 -25.48
N ILE A 87 37.20 24.87 -26.78
CA ILE A 87 38.32 24.44 -27.63
C ILE A 87 39.39 25.51 -27.69
N ARG A 88 39.05 26.79 -27.78
CA ARG A 88 40.02 27.89 -27.73
C ARG A 88 40.66 27.98 -26.34
N PHE A 89 39.92 27.88 -25.28
CA PHE A 89 40.43 27.89 -23.90
C PHE A 89 41.46 26.77 -23.69
N VAL A 90 41.14 25.56 -24.14
CA VAL A 90 42.05 24.40 -24.05
C VAL A 90 43.30 24.60 -24.94
N ARG A 91 43.14 25.17 -26.16
CA ARG A 91 44.27 25.43 -27.07
C ARG A 91 45.15 26.59 -26.60
N SER A 92 44.60 27.56 -25.88
CA SER A 92 45.35 28.71 -25.40
C SER A 92 46.05 28.51 -24.06
N GLY A 93 46.03 27.27 -23.53
CA GLY A 93 46.66 26.98 -22.24
C GLY A 93 46.00 27.70 -21.05
N GLY A 94 44.73 28.05 -21.17
CA GLY A 94 43.98 28.73 -20.11
C GLY A 94 44.04 30.25 -20.11
N VAL A 95 44.75 30.87 -21.07
CA VAL A 95 44.84 32.34 -21.19
C VAL A 95 43.83 32.84 -22.21
N MET A 96 42.82 33.57 -21.73
CA MET A 96 41.83 34.23 -22.59
C MET A 96 42.33 35.60 -23.05
N GLU A 97 43.27 35.64 -23.97
CA GLU A 97 43.60 36.90 -24.68
C GLU A 97 42.68 37.04 -25.91
N ASN A 98 41.95 38.15 -25.97
CA ASN A 98 41.18 38.67 -27.09
C ASN A 98 40.18 37.69 -27.74
N VAL A 99 39.24 37.21 -27.00
CA VAL A 99 37.97 36.74 -27.57
C VAL A 99 37.15 37.97 -27.94
N SER A 100 37.26 38.43 -29.19
CA SER A 100 36.25 39.35 -29.71
C SER A 100 34.89 38.71 -29.51
N PRO A 101 33.92 39.38 -28.85
CA PRO A 101 32.62 38.82 -28.70
C PRO A 101 32.07 38.58 -30.10
N VAL A 102 31.97 37.31 -30.50
CA VAL A 102 31.19 36.94 -31.66
C VAL A 102 29.75 37.13 -31.21
N TRP A 103 29.35 38.38 -31.15
CA TRP A 103 27.98 38.77 -30.97
C TRP A 103 27.19 38.05 -32.05
N PHE A 104 26.09 37.43 -31.61
CA PHE A 104 25.07 36.88 -32.46
C PHE A 104 25.08 37.56 -33.82
N ASP A 105 25.35 36.83 -34.89
CA ASP A 105 25.13 37.32 -36.23
C ASP A 105 23.64 37.56 -36.40
N PHE A 106 23.23 38.81 -36.17
CA PHE A 106 21.84 39.24 -36.24
C PHE A 106 21.26 39.06 -37.64
N ASP A 107 22.08 38.93 -38.69
CA ASP A 107 21.60 38.65 -40.05
C ASP A 107 21.12 37.22 -40.22
N SER A 108 21.66 36.25 -39.49
CA SER A 108 21.06 34.90 -39.41
C SER A 108 19.80 34.86 -38.57
N PHE A 109 19.60 35.84 -37.66
CA PHE A 109 18.43 36.03 -36.85
C PHE A 109 17.24 36.62 -37.63
N ARG A 110 17.48 37.28 -38.76
CA ARG A 110 16.43 37.80 -39.64
C ARG A 110 15.53 36.71 -40.20
N LEU A 111 15.97 35.46 -40.27
CA LEU A 111 15.24 34.36 -40.87
C LEU A 111 14.14 33.74 -40.00
N SER A 112 14.10 33.86 -38.68
CA SER A 112 12.95 33.71 -37.81
C SER A 112 13.27 33.66 -36.29
N PRO A 113 13.20 34.79 -35.58
CA PRO A 113 13.44 34.84 -34.12
C PRO A 113 12.46 33.95 -33.35
N VAL A 114 11.23 33.78 -33.83
CA VAL A 114 10.25 32.89 -33.23
C VAL A 114 10.62 31.42 -33.37
N LYS A 115 11.17 31.02 -34.53
CA LYS A 115 11.64 29.65 -34.74
C LYS A 115 12.79 29.30 -33.79
N PHE A 116 13.71 30.24 -33.60
CA PHE A 116 14.80 30.08 -32.63
C PHE A 116 14.23 29.99 -31.19
N LEU A 117 13.35 30.90 -30.81
CA LEU A 117 12.74 30.94 -29.47
C LEU A 117 11.94 29.67 -29.18
N VAL A 118 11.09 29.24 -30.11
CA VAL A 118 10.33 27.99 -29.95
C VAL A 118 11.24 26.79 -29.80
N TRP A 119 12.35 26.75 -30.55
CA TRP A 119 13.35 25.69 -30.41
C TRP A 119 14.03 25.74 -29.04
N GLN A 120 14.40 26.92 -28.53
CA GLN A 120 15.00 27.05 -27.19
C GLN A 120 14.01 26.66 -26.09
N VAL A 121 12.76 27.15 -26.16
CA VAL A 121 11.70 26.76 -25.23
C VAL A 121 11.43 25.25 -25.28
N THR A 122 11.33 24.67 -26.47
CA THR A 122 11.15 23.21 -26.62
C THR A 122 12.30 22.43 -26.01
N LYS A 123 13.55 22.89 -26.19
CA LYS A 123 14.73 22.25 -25.58
C LYS A 123 14.65 22.29 -24.05
N VAL A 124 14.31 23.45 -23.50
CA VAL A 124 14.17 23.63 -22.04
C VAL A 124 13.03 22.75 -21.52
N LEU A 125 11.84 22.76 -22.12
CA LEU A 125 10.72 21.93 -21.74
C LEU A 125 11.03 20.43 -21.83
N VAL A 126 11.67 20.03 -22.93
CA VAL A 126 12.12 18.63 -23.09
C VAL A 126 13.17 18.29 -22.03
N GLY A 127 14.13 19.18 -21.79
CA GLY A 127 15.13 19.00 -20.73
C GLY A 127 14.50 18.86 -19.35
N MET A 128 13.44 19.65 -19.04
CA MET A 128 12.74 19.57 -17.76
C MET A 128 11.88 18.32 -17.63
N VAL A 129 11.13 17.95 -18.67
CA VAL A 129 10.40 16.68 -18.67
C VAL A 129 11.36 15.52 -18.46
N PHE A 130 12.54 15.57 -19.08
CA PHE A 130 13.59 14.58 -18.84
C PHE A 130 14.12 14.64 -17.41
N PHE A 131 14.38 15.81 -16.90
CA PHE A 131 14.86 16.01 -15.53
C PHE A 131 13.84 15.52 -14.52
N ASN A 132 12.59 15.94 -14.65
CA ASN A 132 11.51 15.57 -13.72
C ASN A 132 11.20 14.07 -13.75
N ASN A 133 11.13 13.45 -14.94
CA ASN A 133 10.92 12.00 -15.06
C ASN A 133 12.11 11.17 -14.61
N VAL A 134 13.30 11.74 -14.59
CA VAL A 134 14.52 11.06 -14.14
C VAL A 134 14.59 11.01 -12.62
N MET A 135 13.99 11.97 -11.93
CA MET A 135 13.84 11.94 -10.47
C MET A 135 12.87 10.83 -10.01
N PHE A 136 11.93 10.43 -10.85
CA PHE A 136 10.94 9.41 -10.56
C PHE A 136 11.27 8.08 -11.23
N GLY A 137 12.05 7.25 -10.71
CA GLY A 137 12.01 5.88 -11.17
C GLY A 137 13.29 5.20 -11.52
N MET A 138 14.35 5.59 -10.89
CA MET A 138 15.56 4.79 -10.98
C MET A 138 16.07 4.53 -9.59
N ALA A 139 16.10 3.29 -9.25
CA ALA A 139 16.93 2.75 -8.19
C ALA A 139 18.40 3.00 -8.57
N VAL A 140 18.81 4.23 -8.45
CA VAL A 140 20.03 4.71 -9.06
C VAL A 140 21.25 4.21 -8.31
N ASP A 141 21.13 4.10 -6.99
CA ASP A 141 22.20 3.58 -6.18
C ASP A 141 22.34 2.07 -6.34
N ALA A 142 21.21 1.37 -6.54
CA ALA A 142 21.23 -0.01 -6.97
C ALA A 142 21.96 -0.14 -8.32
N VAL A 143 21.79 0.84 -9.20
CA VAL A 143 22.54 0.94 -10.47
C VAL A 143 24.01 1.20 -10.24
N ILE A 144 24.36 2.14 -9.37
CA ILE A 144 25.79 2.46 -9.11
C ILE A 144 26.52 1.28 -8.49
N LEU A 145 25.91 0.64 -7.49
CA LEU A 145 26.54 -0.46 -6.76
C LEU A 145 26.51 -1.77 -7.52
N GLY A 146 25.49 -1.98 -8.32
CA GLY A 146 25.43 -3.10 -9.23
C GLY A 146 26.15 -2.86 -10.55
N TRP A 147 26.71 -1.68 -10.77
CA TRP A 147 27.34 -1.32 -12.05
C TRP A 147 28.47 -2.25 -12.42
N GLU A 148 29.36 -2.56 -11.48
CA GLU A 148 30.45 -3.51 -11.70
C GLU A 148 29.88 -4.91 -11.97
N SER A 149 29.02 -5.42 -11.08
CA SER A 149 28.35 -6.72 -11.26
C SER A 149 27.44 -6.74 -12.49
N GLY A 150 26.75 -5.62 -12.78
CA GLY A 150 25.91 -5.46 -13.94
C GLY A 150 26.68 -5.43 -15.25
N LEU A 151 27.86 -4.81 -15.31
CA LEU A 151 28.73 -4.84 -16.48
C LEU A 151 29.27 -6.25 -16.76
N GLU A 152 29.63 -7.00 -15.73
CA GLU A 152 30.05 -8.38 -15.86
C GLU A 152 28.91 -9.30 -16.32
N ALA A 153 27.68 -9.03 -15.88
CA ALA A 153 26.48 -9.77 -16.27
C ALA A 153 25.94 -9.40 -17.66
N LEU A 154 26.28 -8.22 -18.22
CA LEU A 154 25.76 -7.73 -19.50
C LEU A 154 25.88 -8.73 -20.66
N PRO A 155 27.01 -9.41 -20.89
CA PRO A 155 27.10 -10.40 -21.98
C PRO A 155 26.09 -11.53 -21.81
N GLY A 156 25.91 -12.03 -20.59
CA GLY A 156 24.91 -13.07 -20.28
C GLY A 156 23.48 -12.57 -20.48
N ILE A 157 23.17 -11.37 -19.99
CA ILE A 157 21.85 -10.73 -20.13
C ILE A 157 21.48 -10.54 -21.61
N PHE A 158 22.38 -10.04 -22.45
CA PHE A 158 22.11 -9.87 -23.87
C PHE A 158 21.97 -11.18 -24.64
N SER A 159 22.50 -12.27 -24.14
CA SER A 159 22.29 -13.60 -24.74
C SER A 159 20.93 -14.22 -24.41
N LEU A 160 20.28 -13.81 -23.29
CA LEU A 160 19.00 -14.40 -22.82
C LEU A 160 17.88 -14.42 -23.89
N PRO A 161 17.65 -13.37 -24.74
CA PRO A 161 16.62 -13.40 -25.76
C PRO A 161 16.80 -14.50 -26.80
N PHE A 162 18.00 -15.01 -26.98
CA PHE A 162 18.33 -16.04 -27.96
C PHE A 162 18.32 -17.43 -27.37
N VAL A 163 18.21 -17.53 -26.05
CA VAL A 163 18.11 -18.81 -25.36
C VAL A 163 16.70 -19.36 -25.54
N THR A 164 16.56 -20.50 -26.16
CA THR A 164 15.28 -21.15 -26.39
C THR A 164 15.03 -22.24 -25.36
N PRO A 165 13.81 -22.36 -24.81
CA PRO A 165 13.43 -23.54 -24.06
C PRO A 165 13.48 -24.82 -24.93
N PRO A 166 13.71 -26.00 -24.32
CA PRO A 166 13.91 -26.18 -22.89
C PRO A 166 15.35 -25.87 -22.46
N LEU A 167 15.50 -25.05 -21.43
CA LEU A 167 16.75 -24.91 -20.71
C LEU A 167 16.88 -26.04 -19.72
N ASP A 168 18.12 -26.54 -19.53
CA ASP A 168 18.40 -27.31 -18.35
C ASP A 168 18.19 -26.46 -17.10
N ILE A 169 17.33 -26.94 -16.18
CA ILE A 169 16.98 -26.21 -14.96
C ILE A 169 18.23 -25.97 -14.12
N SER A 170 19.12 -26.91 -14.01
CA SER A 170 20.39 -26.81 -13.28
C SER A 170 21.30 -25.73 -13.88
N TYR A 171 21.30 -25.58 -15.19
CA TYR A 171 21.99 -24.49 -15.88
C TYR A 171 21.31 -23.14 -15.59
N ALA A 172 19.97 -23.09 -15.62
CA ALA A 172 19.22 -21.88 -15.34
C ALA A 172 19.45 -21.39 -13.91
N GLU A 173 19.42 -22.29 -12.92
CA GLU A 173 19.68 -21.97 -11.51
C GLU A 173 21.09 -21.42 -11.30
N SER A 174 22.08 -21.98 -11.95
CA SER A 174 23.48 -21.57 -11.76
C SER A 174 23.89 -20.34 -12.58
N HIS A 175 23.29 -20.11 -13.76
CA HIS A 175 23.77 -19.10 -14.71
C HIS A 175 22.73 -18.03 -15.05
N VAL A 176 21.44 -18.34 -14.97
CA VAL A 176 20.37 -17.45 -15.41
C VAL A 176 19.68 -16.76 -14.24
N PHE A 177 19.25 -17.51 -13.25
CA PHE A 177 18.50 -16.96 -12.12
C PHE A 177 19.28 -15.90 -11.33
N PRO A 178 20.59 -16.01 -11.09
CA PRO A 178 21.38 -14.96 -10.47
C PRO A 178 21.44 -13.66 -11.28
N LEU A 179 21.21 -13.73 -12.61
CA LEU A 179 21.19 -12.55 -13.47
C LEU A 179 19.86 -11.78 -13.41
N ILE A 180 18.77 -12.42 -13.00
CA ILE A 180 17.44 -11.82 -13.02
C ILE A 180 17.35 -10.58 -12.09
N PRO A 181 17.87 -10.59 -10.86
CA PRO A 181 17.90 -9.39 -10.04
C PRO A 181 18.64 -8.21 -10.71
N SER A 182 19.81 -8.50 -11.30
CA SER A 182 20.57 -7.47 -12.04
C SER A 182 19.80 -6.99 -13.27
N LEU A 183 19.12 -7.88 -13.98
CA LEU A 183 18.30 -7.55 -15.14
C LEU A 183 17.16 -6.61 -14.76
N THR A 184 16.43 -6.93 -13.70
CA THR A 184 15.22 -6.23 -13.27
C THR A 184 15.52 -4.92 -12.56
N LEU A 185 16.52 -4.87 -11.68
CA LEU A 185 16.90 -3.66 -10.96
C LEU A 185 17.79 -2.70 -11.74
N LEU A 186 18.70 -3.22 -12.54
CA LEU A 186 19.73 -2.43 -13.19
C LEU A 186 19.40 -2.15 -14.64
N VAL A 187 19.26 -3.21 -15.43
CA VAL A 187 19.22 -3.09 -16.88
C VAL A 187 17.87 -2.55 -17.36
N THR A 188 16.78 -3.08 -16.85
CA THR A 188 15.44 -2.71 -17.33
C THR A 188 15.07 -1.27 -16.99
N PRO A 189 15.18 -0.82 -15.73
CA PRO A 189 14.88 0.58 -15.39
C PRO A 189 15.76 1.57 -16.16
N ILE A 190 17.07 1.32 -16.28
CA ILE A 190 17.98 2.21 -17.00
C ILE A 190 17.65 2.25 -18.48
N PHE A 191 17.65 1.08 -19.15
CA PHE A 191 17.46 1.05 -20.59
C PHE A 191 16.04 1.47 -20.97
N SER A 192 15.03 1.05 -20.22
CA SER A 192 13.64 1.46 -20.43
C SER A 192 13.50 2.98 -20.26
N ALA A 193 13.98 3.51 -19.13
CA ALA A 193 13.91 4.93 -18.86
C ALA A 193 14.71 5.78 -19.87
N LEU A 194 15.94 5.40 -20.19
CA LEU A 194 16.75 6.08 -21.19
C LEU A 194 16.13 5.96 -22.58
N TRP A 195 15.65 4.78 -22.94
CA TRP A 195 15.06 4.51 -24.25
C TRP A 195 13.76 5.26 -24.47
N ILE A 196 12.84 5.21 -23.50
CA ILE A 196 11.57 5.96 -23.56
C ILE A 196 11.85 7.46 -23.71
N ARG A 197 12.77 7.99 -22.93
CA ARG A 197 13.15 9.42 -23.00
C ARG A 197 13.79 9.78 -24.33
N LEU A 198 14.68 8.93 -24.83
CA LEU A 198 15.27 9.13 -26.14
C LEU A 198 14.18 9.11 -27.23
N VAL A 199 13.23 8.19 -27.16
CA VAL A 199 12.08 8.11 -28.06
C VAL A 199 11.23 9.36 -27.98
N LEU A 200 10.87 9.80 -26.77
CA LEU A 200 10.09 11.02 -26.54
C LEU A 200 10.83 12.26 -27.08
N LEU A 201 12.13 12.35 -26.85
CA LEU A 201 12.95 13.44 -27.39
C LEU A 201 12.92 13.45 -28.91
N VAL A 202 13.13 12.28 -29.53
CA VAL A 202 13.10 12.17 -31.00
C VAL A 202 11.69 12.46 -31.53
N ALA A 203 10.65 11.97 -30.87
CA ALA A 203 9.25 12.26 -31.18
C ALA A 203 8.95 13.76 -31.09
N ALA A 204 9.29 14.41 -29.98
CA ALA A 204 9.09 15.84 -29.77
C ALA A 204 9.82 16.67 -30.85
N THR A 205 11.10 16.34 -31.14
CA THR A 205 11.84 17.04 -32.21
C THR A 205 11.22 16.81 -33.58
N LYS A 206 10.62 15.65 -33.82
CA LYS A 206 9.93 15.34 -35.09
C LYS A 206 8.58 16.07 -35.19
N ILE A 207 7.81 16.10 -34.11
CA ILE A 207 6.52 16.84 -34.03
C ILE A 207 6.79 18.33 -34.27
N VAL A 208 7.78 18.91 -33.59
CA VAL A 208 8.16 20.32 -33.83
C VAL A 208 8.61 20.54 -35.27
N SER A 209 9.30 19.58 -35.89
CA SER A 209 9.69 19.66 -37.29
C SER A 209 8.51 19.65 -38.27
N ILE A 210 7.38 19.06 -37.87
CA ILE A 210 6.12 19.08 -38.64
C ILE A 210 5.40 20.41 -38.44
N VAL A 211 5.24 20.82 -37.18
CA VAL A 211 4.42 21.98 -36.81
C VAL A 211 5.06 23.31 -37.21
N MET A 212 6.39 23.45 -37.02
CA MET A 212 7.11 24.70 -37.24
C MET A 212 6.99 25.26 -38.65
N PRO A 213 7.04 24.48 -39.74
CA PRO A 213 6.82 25.02 -41.08
C PRO A 213 5.43 25.64 -41.27
N PHE A 214 4.37 25.05 -40.67
CA PHE A 214 3.03 25.61 -40.73
C PHE A 214 2.90 26.91 -39.90
N VAL A 215 3.49 26.94 -38.73
CA VAL A 215 3.59 28.17 -37.90
C VAL A 215 4.37 29.24 -38.62
N SER A 216 5.50 28.88 -39.26
CA SER A 216 6.29 29.81 -40.08
C SER A 216 5.50 30.35 -41.29
N ALA A 217 4.76 29.48 -42.00
CA ALA A 217 3.89 29.89 -43.10
C ALA A 217 2.79 30.85 -42.60
N TYR A 218 2.19 30.57 -41.48
CA TYR A 218 1.16 31.41 -40.88
C TYR A 218 1.67 32.79 -40.43
N ILE A 219 2.86 32.83 -39.79
CA ILE A 219 3.39 34.08 -39.20
C ILE A 219 4.14 34.95 -40.26
N TRP A 220 4.86 34.31 -41.16
CA TRP A 220 5.74 35.02 -42.12
C TRP A 220 5.33 34.88 -43.58
N GLY A 221 4.27 34.14 -43.86
CA GLY A 221 3.82 33.87 -45.23
C GLY A 221 4.84 33.03 -46.04
N SER A 222 5.64 32.21 -45.35
CA SER A 222 6.58 31.31 -46.00
C SER A 222 5.84 30.15 -46.73
N GLU A 223 6.52 29.53 -47.71
CA GLU A 223 5.95 28.39 -48.41
C GLU A 223 5.64 27.20 -47.48
N THR A 224 4.56 26.51 -47.76
CA THR A 224 4.19 25.30 -47.03
C THR A 224 5.19 24.17 -47.31
N PRO A 225 5.43 23.27 -46.35
CA PRO A 225 6.37 22.18 -46.50
C PRO A 225 5.94 21.22 -47.62
N SER A 226 6.87 20.64 -48.33
CA SER A 226 6.62 19.65 -49.37
C SER A 226 5.99 18.36 -48.72
N LEU A 227 5.07 17.73 -49.42
CA LEU A 227 4.44 16.47 -48.99
C LEU A 227 5.50 15.39 -48.70
N SER A 228 6.57 15.34 -49.44
CA SER A 228 7.69 14.40 -49.26
C SER A 228 8.44 14.62 -47.93
N MET A 229 8.59 15.87 -47.49
CA MET A 229 9.18 16.16 -46.18
C MET A 229 8.26 15.75 -45.04
N PHE A 230 6.94 15.98 -45.19
CA PHE A 230 5.95 15.57 -44.22
C PHE A 230 5.93 14.05 -44.07
N THR A 231 5.82 13.29 -45.17
CA THR A 231 5.82 11.82 -45.18
C THR A 231 7.12 11.23 -44.62
N SER A 232 8.26 11.81 -44.90
CA SER A 232 9.54 11.42 -44.34
C SER A 232 9.56 11.57 -42.79
N THR A 233 9.01 12.68 -42.31
CA THR A 233 8.96 12.93 -40.87
C THR A 233 8.01 11.99 -40.16
N LEU A 234 6.83 11.75 -40.75
CA LEU A 234 5.82 10.82 -40.23
C LEU A 234 6.35 9.37 -40.16
N GLN A 235 7.01 8.91 -41.21
CA GLN A 235 7.62 7.57 -41.24
C GLN A 235 8.76 7.44 -40.24
N GLY A 236 9.58 8.49 -40.10
CA GLY A 236 10.63 8.52 -39.08
C GLY A 236 10.06 8.48 -37.66
N LEU A 237 8.91 9.12 -37.41
CA LEU A 237 8.19 9.06 -36.13
C LEU A 237 7.65 7.66 -35.88
N ALA A 238 7.00 7.06 -36.89
CA ALA A 238 6.50 5.68 -36.80
C ALA A 238 7.62 4.67 -36.54
N ALA A 239 8.79 4.80 -37.19
CA ALA A 239 9.93 3.93 -36.91
C ALA A 239 10.44 4.05 -35.46
N VAL A 240 10.42 5.26 -34.89
CA VAL A 240 10.80 5.52 -33.51
C VAL A 240 9.82 4.88 -32.54
N PHE A 241 8.50 5.02 -32.75
CA PHE A 241 7.50 4.38 -31.90
C PHE A 241 7.53 2.86 -32.01
N LEU A 242 7.74 2.32 -33.22
CA LEU A 242 7.91 0.87 -33.38
C LEU A 242 9.16 0.37 -32.64
N SER A 243 10.27 1.11 -32.68
CA SER A 243 11.45 0.72 -31.94
C SER A 243 11.25 0.77 -30.42
N TRP A 244 10.44 1.70 -29.94
CA TRP A 244 10.04 1.74 -28.52
C TRP A 244 9.17 0.55 -28.15
N PHE A 245 8.13 0.27 -28.94
CA PHE A 245 7.25 -0.86 -28.73
C PHE A 245 8.01 -2.19 -28.77
N MET A 246 8.92 -2.36 -29.71
CA MET A 246 9.82 -3.50 -29.78
C MET A 246 10.65 -3.64 -28.50
N PHE A 247 11.22 -2.55 -28.01
CA PHE A 247 11.99 -2.59 -26.77
C PHE A 247 11.13 -2.97 -25.56
N SER A 248 9.92 -2.43 -25.46
CA SER A 248 9.00 -2.79 -24.38
C SER A 248 8.58 -4.27 -24.41
N MET A 249 8.51 -4.88 -25.59
CA MET A 249 8.24 -6.31 -25.77
C MET A 249 9.48 -7.20 -25.60
N PHE A 250 10.68 -6.62 -25.50
CA PHE A 250 11.92 -7.39 -25.44
C PHE A 250 11.91 -8.40 -24.27
N PHE A 251 11.46 -7.96 -23.11
CA PHE A 251 11.40 -8.80 -21.93
C PHE A 251 10.24 -9.81 -21.96
N THR A 252 9.15 -9.51 -22.65
CA THR A 252 8.03 -10.45 -22.80
C THR A 252 8.40 -11.67 -23.64
N SER A 253 9.45 -11.57 -24.46
CA SER A 253 9.99 -12.71 -25.21
C SER A 253 10.53 -13.84 -24.35
N PHE A 254 10.83 -13.58 -23.08
CA PHE A 254 11.24 -14.59 -22.10
C PHE A 254 10.06 -15.36 -21.51
N ILE A 255 8.84 -14.82 -21.64
CA ILE A 255 7.64 -15.38 -21.04
C ILE A 255 6.94 -16.33 -22.01
N ASP A 256 6.83 -15.92 -23.28
CA ASP A 256 6.10 -16.65 -24.31
C ASP A 256 6.99 -16.95 -25.53
N TYR A 257 7.04 -18.21 -25.91
CA TYR A 257 7.85 -18.65 -27.05
C TYR A 257 7.40 -18.04 -28.39
N ASN A 258 6.15 -17.62 -28.52
CA ASN A 258 5.62 -16.96 -29.71
C ASN A 258 5.96 -15.47 -29.82
N THR A 259 6.27 -14.80 -28.72
CA THR A 259 6.50 -13.34 -28.67
C THR A 259 7.73 -12.91 -29.49
N ARG A 260 8.67 -13.82 -29.74
CA ARG A 260 9.88 -13.57 -30.55
C ARG A 260 9.57 -13.19 -31.98
N TYR A 261 8.56 -13.81 -32.60
CA TYR A 261 8.20 -13.57 -33.99
C TYR A 261 7.66 -12.15 -34.21
N PRO A 262 6.69 -11.67 -33.38
CA PRO A 262 6.30 -10.27 -33.40
C PRO A 262 7.47 -9.29 -33.24
N ILE A 263 8.41 -9.56 -32.32
CA ILE A 263 9.58 -8.69 -32.09
C ILE A 263 10.48 -8.62 -33.32
N LEU A 264 10.78 -9.74 -33.95
CA LEU A 264 11.54 -9.78 -35.21
C LEU A 264 10.80 -9.02 -36.33
N GLY A 265 9.48 -9.24 -36.44
CA GLY A 265 8.64 -8.51 -37.39
C GLY A 265 8.69 -6.99 -37.17
N LEU A 266 8.59 -6.55 -35.94
CA LEU A 266 8.69 -5.13 -35.57
C LEU A 266 10.09 -4.54 -35.85
N CYS A 267 11.16 -5.30 -35.61
CA CYS A 267 12.52 -4.91 -36.02
C CYS A 267 12.61 -4.62 -37.51
N VAL A 268 12.17 -5.58 -38.32
CA VAL A 268 12.22 -5.45 -39.79
C VAL A 268 11.33 -4.31 -40.26
N ALA A 269 10.13 -4.16 -39.70
CA ALA A 269 9.22 -3.06 -40.01
C ALA A 269 9.83 -1.68 -39.67
N ALA A 270 10.48 -1.56 -38.52
CA ALA A 270 11.16 -0.32 -38.10
C ALA A 270 12.30 0.04 -39.08
N VAL A 271 13.09 -0.96 -39.50
CA VAL A 271 14.16 -0.77 -40.49
C VAL A 271 13.58 -0.34 -41.84
N VAL A 272 12.50 -1.00 -42.32
CA VAL A 272 11.83 -0.63 -43.58
C VAL A 272 11.32 0.81 -43.54
N LEU A 273 10.68 1.22 -42.44
CA LEU A 273 10.20 2.59 -42.28
C LEU A 273 11.34 3.61 -42.16
N ALA A 274 12.43 3.28 -41.49
CA ALA A 274 13.60 4.14 -41.38
C ALA A 274 14.27 4.37 -42.76
N ILE A 275 14.47 3.29 -43.54
CA ILE A 275 15.00 3.39 -44.91
C ILE A 275 14.04 4.21 -45.79
N SER A 276 12.74 3.95 -45.70
CA SER A 276 11.73 4.71 -46.46
C SER A 276 11.75 6.20 -46.10
N ALA A 277 11.89 6.55 -44.81
CA ALA A 277 12.01 7.93 -44.36
C ALA A 277 13.29 8.60 -44.93
N LEU A 278 14.39 7.87 -44.97
CA LEU A 278 15.65 8.38 -45.54
C LEU A 278 15.53 8.63 -47.04
N LEU A 279 14.90 7.72 -47.75
CA LEU A 279 14.67 7.88 -49.23
C LEU A 279 13.78 9.09 -49.56
N ASP A 280 12.71 9.30 -48.75
CA ASP A 280 11.86 10.49 -48.96
C ASP A 280 12.58 11.79 -48.60
N LYS A 281 13.41 11.77 -47.57
CA LYS A 281 14.23 12.92 -47.23
C LYS A 281 15.24 13.26 -48.31
N ARG A 282 15.85 12.24 -48.91
CA ARG A 282 16.81 12.43 -50.02
C ARG A 282 16.10 13.03 -51.23
N ARG A 283 14.93 12.49 -51.61
CA ARG A 283 14.09 13.03 -52.70
C ARG A 283 13.64 14.46 -52.46
N ALA A 284 13.15 14.77 -51.25
CA ALA A 284 12.77 16.12 -50.90
C ALA A 284 13.94 17.12 -51.05
N ARG A 285 15.16 16.66 -50.73
CA ARG A 285 16.36 17.48 -50.89
C ARG A 285 16.75 17.67 -52.36
N GLU A 286 16.71 16.60 -53.16
CA GLU A 286 17.00 16.62 -54.59
C GLU A 286 15.98 17.49 -55.35
N ALA A 287 14.70 17.37 -55.05
CA ALA A 287 13.63 18.17 -55.63
C ALA A 287 13.71 19.66 -55.24
N GLY A 288 14.06 19.96 -53.96
CA GLY A 288 14.33 21.34 -53.52
C GLY A 288 15.50 21.99 -54.21
N LEU A 289 16.56 21.24 -54.51
CA LEU A 289 17.70 21.72 -55.31
C LEU A 289 17.32 21.96 -56.80
N ALA A 290 16.35 21.20 -57.32
CA ALA A 290 15.85 21.33 -58.70
C ALA A 290 14.70 22.34 -58.87
N GLY A 291 14.22 22.97 -57.78
CA GLY A 291 13.10 23.90 -57.78
C GLY A 291 11.72 23.24 -58.13
N VAL A 292 11.65 21.92 -58.07
CA VAL A 292 10.45 21.13 -58.42
C VAL A 292 9.79 20.54 -57.21
N HIS A 293 8.48 20.69 -57.03
CA HIS A 293 7.73 19.97 -56.01
C HIS A 293 7.50 18.51 -56.43
N PRO A 294 8.09 17.51 -55.75
CA PRO A 294 7.92 16.12 -56.10
C PRO A 294 6.47 15.69 -55.85
N GLY A 295 5.73 15.29 -56.88
CA GLY A 295 4.48 14.61 -56.73
C GLY A 295 4.66 13.29 -55.99
N PHE A 296 3.63 12.82 -55.32
CA PHE A 296 3.66 11.56 -54.60
C PHE A 296 3.30 10.41 -55.53
N PRO A 297 4.24 9.64 -56.05
CA PRO A 297 3.96 8.60 -57.03
C PRO A 297 3.33 7.38 -56.28
N ARG A 298 2.10 7.00 -56.67
CA ARG A 298 1.35 5.86 -56.11
C ARG A 298 2.18 4.57 -56.07
N ARG A 299 3.04 4.35 -57.04
CA ARG A 299 3.93 3.19 -57.14
C ARG A 299 4.86 3.05 -55.94
N HIS A 300 5.29 4.16 -55.30
CA HIS A 300 6.13 4.11 -54.13
C HIS A 300 5.38 3.82 -52.84
N VAL A 301 4.08 4.08 -52.74
CA VAL A 301 3.23 3.68 -51.64
C VAL A 301 3.15 2.15 -51.57
N TYR A 302 2.86 1.51 -52.71
CA TYR A 302 2.77 0.05 -52.77
C TYR A 302 4.10 -0.64 -52.48
N LEU A 303 5.22 -0.08 -52.94
CA LEU A 303 6.58 -0.60 -52.69
C LEU A 303 6.97 -0.53 -51.18
N ARG A 304 6.25 0.27 -50.40
CA ARG A 304 6.48 0.43 -48.96
C ARG A 304 5.48 -0.32 -48.12
N LEU A 305 4.22 -0.28 -48.45
CA LEU A 305 3.17 -1.01 -47.77
C LEU A 305 3.27 -2.52 -48.02
N GLY A 306 3.71 -2.95 -49.20
CA GLY A 306 3.85 -4.36 -49.56
C GLY A 306 4.75 -5.14 -48.56
N PRO A 307 5.99 -4.70 -48.33
CA PRO A 307 6.86 -5.37 -47.35
C PRO A 307 6.28 -5.39 -45.92
N LEU A 308 5.66 -4.31 -45.47
CA LEU A 308 5.03 -4.26 -44.16
C LEU A 308 3.85 -5.24 -44.04
N PHE A 309 3.02 -5.31 -45.07
CA PHE A 309 1.94 -6.27 -45.11
C PHE A 309 2.44 -7.73 -45.17
N LEU A 310 3.49 -7.99 -45.95
CA LEU A 310 4.12 -9.30 -46.02
C LEU A 310 4.71 -9.72 -44.64
N ILE A 311 5.37 -8.81 -43.94
CA ILE A 311 5.88 -9.05 -42.59
C ILE A 311 4.72 -9.42 -41.64
N ALA A 312 3.66 -8.61 -41.63
CA ALA A 312 2.48 -8.85 -40.79
C ALA A 312 1.83 -10.20 -41.07
N LEU A 313 1.67 -10.54 -42.37
CA LEU A 313 1.11 -11.81 -42.79
C LEU A 313 1.99 -12.99 -42.39
N THR A 314 3.29 -12.90 -42.61
CA THR A 314 4.24 -13.97 -42.25
C THR A 314 4.26 -14.20 -40.73
N VAL A 315 4.39 -13.14 -39.95
CA VAL A 315 4.39 -13.24 -38.49
C VAL A 315 3.07 -13.83 -38.00
N GLY A 316 1.94 -13.30 -38.47
CA GLY A 316 0.61 -13.80 -38.09
C GLY A 316 0.42 -15.27 -38.43
N SER A 317 0.84 -15.69 -39.63
CA SER A 317 0.75 -17.10 -40.07
C SER A 317 1.60 -18.02 -39.22
N VAL A 318 2.83 -17.63 -38.87
CA VAL A 318 3.72 -18.42 -38.01
C VAL A 318 3.15 -18.57 -36.60
N VAL A 319 2.65 -17.47 -36.01
CA VAL A 319 2.03 -17.51 -34.67
C VAL A 319 0.79 -18.41 -34.65
N LEU A 320 -0.10 -18.27 -35.65
CA LEU A 320 -1.30 -19.11 -35.77
C LEU A 320 -0.95 -20.60 -35.91
N LEU A 321 0.02 -20.92 -36.76
CA LEU A 321 0.47 -22.31 -36.96
C LEU A 321 1.04 -22.91 -35.68
N ASN A 322 1.91 -22.14 -34.98
CA ASN A 322 2.50 -22.59 -33.73
C ASN A 322 1.44 -22.81 -32.64
N ASN A 323 0.45 -21.91 -32.53
CA ASN A 323 -0.65 -22.06 -31.58
C ASN A 323 -1.48 -23.32 -31.87
N SER A 324 -1.81 -23.55 -33.15
CA SER A 324 -2.59 -24.72 -33.57
C SER A 324 -1.83 -26.03 -33.26
N ILE A 325 -0.53 -26.08 -33.45
CA ILE A 325 0.30 -27.22 -33.07
C ILE A 325 0.36 -27.42 -31.55
N ALA A 326 0.55 -26.34 -30.83
CA ALA A 326 0.60 -26.34 -29.36
C ALA A 326 -0.72 -26.80 -28.73
N ASP A 327 -1.86 -26.41 -29.28
CA ASP A 327 -3.18 -26.84 -28.83
C ASP A 327 -3.41 -28.35 -28.95
N VAL A 328 -2.88 -28.99 -30.02
CA VAL A 328 -3.01 -30.42 -30.24
C VAL A 328 -2.00 -31.24 -29.44
N ARG A 329 -0.79 -30.72 -29.22
CA ARG A 329 0.32 -31.42 -28.55
C ARG A 329 0.77 -30.66 -27.30
N LYS A 330 -0.16 -30.30 -26.41
CA LYS A 330 0.11 -29.46 -25.24
C LYS A 330 1.28 -30.00 -24.40
N LEU A 331 1.27 -31.24 -24.03
CA LEU A 331 2.28 -31.81 -23.14
C LEU A 331 3.68 -31.82 -23.79
N GLU A 332 3.76 -32.14 -25.06
CA GLU A 332 5.02 -32.22 -25.79
C GLU A 332 5.61 -30.85 -26.09
N MET A 333 4.75 -29.92 -26.50
CA MET A 333 5.16 -28.57 -26.92
C MET A 333 5.29 -27.59 -25.76
N LEU A 334 4.38 -27.61 -24.78
CA LEU A 334 4.34 -26.69 -23.67
C LEU A 334 4.98 -27.23 -22.38
N GLY A 335 5.15 -28.55 -22.28
CA GLY A 335 5.74 -29.16 -21.09
C GLY A 335 7.08 -28.52 -20.68
N PRO A 336 8.07 -28.40 -21.59
CA PRO A 336 9.36 -27.76 -21.26
C PRO A 336 9.25 -26.32 -20.82
N TYR A 337 8.32 -25.56 -21.40
CA TYR A 337 8.08 -24.15 -21.02
C TYR A 337 7.41 -24.05 -19.64
N ASN A 338 6.45 -24.96 -19.36
CA ASN A 338 5.81 -24.99 -18.05
C ASN A 338 6.77 -25.48 -16.96
N ALA A 339 7.68 -26.39 -17.27
CA ALA A 339 8.73 -26.79 -16.32
C ALA A 339 9.62 -25.59 -15.92
N GLN A 340 10.00 -24.75 -16.88
CA GLN A 340 10.73 -23.53 -16.61
C GLN A 340 9.89 -22.51 -15.83
N LEU A 341 8.63 -22.32 -16.23
CA LEU A 341 7.69 -21.45 -15.54
C LEU A 341 7.55 -21.82 -14.06
N ILE A 342 7.33 -23.10 -13.78
CA ILE A 342 7.21 -23.64 -12.43
C ILE A 342 8.52 -23.38 -11.66
N SER A 343 9.67 -23.75 -12.23
CA SER A 343 10.96 -23.58 -11.57
C SER A 343 11.28 -22.11 -11.24
N VAL A 344 11.04 -21.20 -12.18
CA VAL A 344 11.27 -19.76 -11.99
C VAL A 344 10.39 -19.20 -10.87
N ASN A 345 9.09 -19.50 -10.88
CA ASN A 345 8.17 -18.99 -9.88
C ASN A 345 8.45 -19.59 -8.49
N ARG A 346 8.78 -20.88 -8.42
CA ARG A 346 9.20 -21.53 -7.15
C ARG A 346 10.44 -20.86 -6.56
N TYR A 347 11.45 -20.62 -7.38
CA TYR A 347 12.70 -19.99 -6.93
C TYR A 347 12.46 -18.59 -6.39
N PHE A 348 11.71 -17.76 -7.12
CA PHE A 348 11.50 -16.36 -6.73
C PHE A 348 10.50 -16.17 -5.60
N ALA A 349 9.49 -17.02 -5.47
CA ALA A 349 8.57 -17.00 -4.34
C ALA A 349 9.10 -17.81 -3.13
N GLU A 350 10.32 -18.35 -3.23
CA GLU A 350 10.95 -19.17 -2.17
C GLU A 350 10.09 -20.35 -1.73
N LEU A 351 9.35 -20.96 -2.68
CA LEU A 351 8.45 -22.06 -2.35
C LEU A 351 9.20 -23.33 -1.90
N ASP A 352 10.45 -23.46 -2.28
CA ASP A 352 11.30 -24.58 -1.83
C ASP A 352 11.74 -24.45 -0.36
N LYS A 353 11.57 -23.25 0.23
CA LYS A 353 11.79 -23.01 1.66
C LYS A 353 10.54 -23.28 2.51
N ILE A 354 9.36 -23.47 1.89
CA ILE A 354 8.14 -23.81 2.60
C ILE A 354 8.21 -25.27 3.05
N GLN A 355 8.10 -25.49 4.33
CA GLN A 355 8.12 -26.83 4.91
C GLN A 355 6.72 -27.45 4.81
N GLU A 356 6.58 -28.57 4.09
CA GLU A 356 5.33 -29.35 4.08
C GLU A 356 5.36 -30.37 5.23
N VAL A 357 4.39 -30.28 6.11
CA VAL A 357 4.21 -31.15 7.27
C VAL A 357 2.88 -31.86 7.12
N GLN A 358 2.85 -33.15 7.35
CA GLN A 358 1.61 -33.92 7.40
C GLN A 358 0.80 -33.49 8.62
N TYR A 359 -0.46 -33.14 8.39
CA TYR A 359 -1.41 -32.83 9.45
C TYR A 359 -1.75 -34.09 10.22
N GLU A 360 -1.58 -34.05 11.53
CA GLU A 360 -1.90 -35.14 12.43
C GLU A 360 -3.17 -34.78 13.20
N PHE A 361 -4.25 -35.52 12.95
CA PHE A 361 -5.48 -35.36 13.70
C PHE A 361 -5.28 -35.82 15.14
N GLY A 362 -5.72 -35.01 16.11
CA GLY A 362 -5.86 -35.44 17.49
C GLY A 362 -7.02 -36.41 17.60
N LEU A 363 -6.84 -37.57 18.18
CA LEU A 363 -7.83 -38.65 18.22
C LEU A 363 -8.15 -39.06 19.65
N THR A 364 -8.11 -38.15 20.61
CA THR A 364 -8.34 -38.47 22.02
C THR A 364 -9.80 -38.34 22.34
N SER A 365 -10.44 -39.42 22.86
CA SER A 365 -11.77 -39.35 23.45
C SER A 365 -11.61 -39.14 24.95
N ILE A 366 -12.10 -38.01 25.44
CA ILE A 366 -12.03 -37.66 26.87
C ILE A 366 -13.28 -38.21 27.58
N PRO A 367 -13.13 -39.00 28.68
CA PRO A 367 -14.26 -39.40 29.50
C PRO A 367 -14.99 -38.18 30.09
N PRO A 368 -16.32 -38.24 30.20
CA PRO A 368 -17.15 -37.10 30.72
C PRO A 368 -16.70 -36.56 32.08
N ASP A 369 -16.20 -37.43 32.95
CA ASP A 369 -15.74 -37.06 34.29
C ASP A 369 -14.35 -36.38 34.30
N GLN A 370 -13.63 -36.37 33.17
CA GLN A 370 -12.31 -35.77 33.02
C GLN A 370 -12.33 -34.48 32.20
N ILE A 371 -13.44 -34.10 31.58
CA ILE A 371 -13.52 -32.93 30.71
C ILE A 371 -13.14 -31.65 31.46
N GLY A 372 -13.69 -31.45 32.68
CA GLY A 372 -13.37 -30.28 33.49
C GLY A 372 -11.89 -30.15 33.84
N SER A 373 -11.22 -31.28 34.18
CA SER A 373 -9.76 -31.25 34.42
C SER A 373 -8.95 -31.01 33.18
N TYR A 374 -9.39 -31.53 32.05
CA TYR A 374 -8.72 -31.30 30.75
C TYR A 374 -8.81 -29.83 30.31
N VAL A 375 -9.98 -29.20 30.46
CA VAL A 375 -10.14 -27.77 30.16
C VAL A 375 -9.26 -26.92 31.10
N ALA A 376 -9.24 -27.24 32.39
CA ALA A 376 -8.37 -26.53 33.35
C ALA A 376 -6.88 -26.68 33.07
N GLU A 377 -6.43 -27.82 32.48
CA GLU A 377 -5.04 -27.97 32.02
C GLU A 377 -4.71 -27.05 30.82
N GLN A 378 -5.71 -26.62 30.05
CA GLN A 378 -5.54 -25.74 28.90
C GLN A 378 -5.81 -24.25 29.22
N GLU A 379 -6.18 -23.90 30.45
CA GLU A 379 -6.62 -22.56 30.87
C GLU A 379 -5.59 -21.49 30.51
N GLU A 380 -4.30 -21.72 30.82
CA GLU A 380 -3.23 -20.76 30.50
C GLU A 380 -3.14 -20.44 28.97
N PHE A 381 -3.50 -21.37 28.12
CA PHE A 381 -3.51 -21.19 26.69
C PHE A 381 -4.82 -20.55 26.22
N LEU A 382 -5.97 -20.98 26.78
CA LEU A 382 -7.28 -20.42 26.46
C LEU A 382 -7.35 -18.94 26.79
N ASP A 383 -6.76 -18.47 27.86
CA ASP A 383 -6.65 -17.07 28.26
C ASP A 383 -5.87 -16.19 27.24
N LYS A 384 -5.08 -16.81 26.36
CA LYS A 384 -4.30 -16.11 25.32
C LYS A 384 -4.95 -16.15 23.94
N VAL A 385 -6.05 -16.88 23.78
CA VAL A 385 -6.76 -16.98 22.50
C VAL A 385 -7.32 -15.62 22.10
N ARG A 386 -7.03 -15.19 20.89
CA ARG A 386 -7.62 -13.99 20.33
C ARG A 386 -9.09 -14.23 20.03
N LEU A 387 -9.98 -13.55 20.71
CA LEU A 387 -11.42 -13.62 20.49
C LEU A 387 -11.94 -12.47 19.65
N TRP A 388 -11.42 -11.27 19.89
CA TRP A 388 -11.86 -10.10 19.13
C TRP A 388 -11.26 -10.10 17.72
N ASP A 389 -12.12 -9.98 16.73
CA ASP A 389 -11.74 -9.82 15.34
C ASP A 389 -11.50 -8.36 14.98
N HIS A 390 -10.96 -8.10 13.77
CA HIS A 390 -10.69 -6.77 13.25
C HIS A 390 -11.93 -5.87 13.30
N SER A 391 -13.07 -6.34 12.74
CA SER A 391 -14.30 -5.55 12.66
C SER A 391 -14.92 -5.27 14.02
N GLY A 392 -14.92 -6.28 14.95
CA GLY A 392 -15.42 -6.10 16.30
C GLY A 392 -14.60 -5.11 17.10
N SER A 393 -13.29 -5.17 16.95
CA SER A 393 -12.35 -4.25 17.60
C SER A 393 -12.49 -2.84 17.05
N PHE A 394 -12.63 -2.69 15.73
CA PHE A 394 -12.87 -1.40 15.09
C PHE A 394 -14.16 -0.75 15.62
N ASP A 395 -15.26 -1.49 15.62
CA ASP A 395 -16.57 -1.00 16.12
C ASP A 395 -16.52 -0.65 17.60
N LYS A 396 -15.78 -1.43 18.41
CA LYS A 396 -15.62 -1.18 19.85
C LYS A 396 -14.77 0.04 20.15
N LEU A 397 -13.71 0.27 19.37
CA LEU A 397 -12.80 1.42 19.57
C LEU A 397 -13.37 2.73 18.98
N ARG A 398 -14.24 2.64 17.98
CA ARG A 398 -14.77 3.83 17.29
C ARG A 398 -15.46 4.85 18.20
N PRO A 399 -16.30 4.47 19.17
CA PRO A 399 -16.91 5.40 20.12
C PRO A 399 -15.91 6.09 21.05
N GLU A 400 -14.75 5.50 21.29
CA GLU A 400 -13.74 6.04 22.20
C GLU A 400 -13.06 7.32 21.70
N ILE A 401 -13.11 7.58 20.38
CA ILE A 401 -12.70 8.88 19.83
C ILE A 401 -13.57 10.00 20.43
N GLY A 402 -14.77 9.67 20.82
CA GLY A 402 -15.70 10.59 21.46
C GLY A 402 -16.13 11.71 20.52
N LEU A 403 -16.26 12.92 21.09
CA LEU A 403 -16.66 14.13 20.36
C LEU A 403 -15.45 14.97 19.90
N ILE A 404 -14.31 14.33 19.63
CA ILE A 404 -13.11 15.04 19.17
C ILE A 404 -13.19 15.19 17.65
N PRO A 405 -13.54 16.39 17.13
CA PRO A 405 -13.94 16.55 15.73
C PRO A 405 -12.76 16.60 14.75
N TYR A 406 -11.54 16.49 15.23
CA TYR A 406 -10.31 16.57 14.41
C TYR A 406 -9.49 15.28 14.40
N ILE A 407 -10.01 14.20 14.97
CA ILE A 407 -9.38 12.89 14.97
C ILE A 407 -10.32 11.88 14.34
N ASP A 408 -9.76 10.91 13.60
CA ASP A 408 -10.46 9.75 13.08
C ASP A 408 -9.49 8.56 13.05
N PHE A 409 -9.94 7.38 12.70
CA PHE A 409 -9.11 6.25 12.28
C PHE A 409 -9.88 5.37 11.30
N THR A 410 -9.17 4.72 10.41
CA THR A 410 -9.74 3.94 9.32
C THR A 410 -9.52 2.45 9.48
N GLU A 411 -8.51 2.07 10.30
CA GLU A 411 -8.12 0.68 10.50
C GLU A 411 -7.65 0.42 11.94
N VAL A 412 -7.46 -0.84 12.26
CA VAL A 412 -6.90 -1.32 13.52
C VAL A 412 -5.88 -2.42 13.26
N ASP A 413 -4.76 -2.37 13.96
CA ASP A 413 -3.66 -3.31 13.86
C ASP A 413 -3.64 -4.29 15.01
N ILE A 414 -3.24 -5.52 14.76
CA ILE A 414 -2.93 -6.49 15.81
C ILE A 414 -1.47 -6.33 16.23
N LEU A 415 -1.25 -6.04 17.51
CA LEU A 415 0.06 -5.86 18.11
C LEU A 415 0.30 -6.90 19.19
N ARG A 416 1.58 -7.30 19.34
CA ARG A 416 2.01 -8.17 20.44
C ARG A 416 2.84 -7.39 21.43
N PHE A 417 2.44 -7.45 22.69
CA PHE A 417 3.24 -7.01 23.82
C PHE A 417 3.40 -8.18 24.80
N ASN A 418 4.62 -8.65 24.96
CA ASN A 418 4.95 -9.89 25.65
C ASN A 418 4.21 -11.09 25.05
N GLU A 419 3.36 -11.74 25.83
CA GLU A 419 2.55 -12.89 25.43
C GLU A 419 1.08 -12.56 25.17
N THR A 420 0.72 -11.29 25.07
CA THR A 420 -0.65 -10.83 24.90
C THR A 420 -0.78 -10.07 23.58
N LEU A 421 -1.91 -10.28 22.92
CA LEU A 421 -2.29 -9.57 21.71
C LEU A 421 -3.23 -8.41 22.03
N TYR A 422 -3.03 -7.32 21.34
CA TYR A 422 -3.83 -6.12 21.45
C TYR A 422 -4.22 -5.61 20.07
N TRP A 423 -5.43 -5.15 19.92
CA TRP A 423 -5.83 -4.33 18.78
C TRP A 423 -5.46 -2.88 19.07
N SER A 424 -4.83 -2.22 18.12
CA SER A 424 -4.46 -0.82 18.20
C SER A 424 -5.09 -0.04 17.07
N ALA A 425 -5.83 1.02 17.39
CA ALA A 425 -6.24 2.01 16.41
C ALA A 425 -5.22 3.15 16.40
N SER A 426 -4.65 3.40 15.22
CA SER A 426 -3.75 4.53 14.98
C SER A 426 -4.56 5.71 14.48
N MET A 427 -4.51 6.83 15.20
CA MET A 427 -5.39 7.97 14.93
C MET A 427 -4.84 8.87 13.84
N ASP A 428 -5.70 9.22 12.91
CA ASP A 428 -5.48 10.19 11.85
C ASP A 428 -5.97 11.58 12.22
N LEU A 429 -5.33 12.56 11.62
CA LEU A 429 -5.71 13.94 11.78
C LEU A 429 -6.67 14.38 10.66
N VAL A 430 -7.86 14.83 11.02
CA VAL A 430 -8.87 15.28 10.05
C VAL A 430 -9.25 16.73 10.27
N LEU A 431 -9.66 17.40 9.20
CA LEU A 431 -10.14 18.79 9.31
C LEU A 431 -11.60 18.78 9.73
N PRO A 432 -11.96 19.40 10.90
CA PRO A 432 -13.34 19.46 11.34
C PRO A 432 -14.26 20.11 10.31
N ALA A 433 -15.46 19.57 10.13
CA ALA A 433 -16.46 20.11 9.21
C ALA A 433 -16.92 21.53 9.55
N THR A 434 -16.65 21.98 10.78
CA THR A 434 -16.95 23.34 11.26
C THR A 434 -15.95 24.38 10.78
N VAL A 435 -14.79 23.98 10.24
CA VAL A 435 -13.78 24.92 9.71
C VAL A 435 -14.28 25.53 8.41
N ARG A 436 -14.35 26.85 8.38
CA ARG A 436 -14.78 27.59 7.19
C ARG A 436 -13.75 27.47 6.06
N PRO A 437 -14.17 27.50 4.79
CA PRO A 437 -13.26 27.42 3.64
C PRO A 437 -12.14 28.48 3.67
N ASP A 438 -12.43 29.69 4.14
CA ASP A 438 -11.46 30.79 4.23
C ASP A 438 -10.38 30.56 5.30
N ASP A 439 -10.69 29.80 6.34
CA ASP A 439 -9.79 29.50 7.44
C ASP A 439 -9.01 28.21 7.22
N ARG A 440 -9.36 27.42 6.19
CA ARG A 440 -8.81 26.09 5.93
C ARG A 440 -7.27 26.09 5.89
N TRP A 441 -6.66 27.03 5.18
CA TRP A 441 -5.20 27.11 5.07
C TRP A 441 -4.53 27.25 6.44
N TYR A 442 -5.03 28.18 7.27
CA TYR A 442 -4.47 28.38 8.60
C TYR A 442 -4.74 27.18 9.51
N ALA A 443 -5.95 26.68 9.50
CA ALA A 443 -6.34 25.52 10.29
C ALA A 443 -5.46 24.30 9.98
N THR A 444 -5.23 23.99 8.70
CA THR A 444 -4.44 22.83 8.28
C THR A 444 -2.96 22.96 8.63
N HIS A 445 -2.38 24.15 8.49
CA HIS A 445 -0.93 24.31 8.60
C HIS A 445 -0.43 24.82 9.95
N PHE A 446 -1.33 25.32 10.84
CA PHE A 446 -0.94 25.90 12.11
C PHE A 446 -1.77 25.43 13.31
N VAL A 447 -3.02 24.99 13.12
CA VAL A 447 -3.92 24.59 14.21
C VAL A 447 -3.93 23.07 14.37
N TYR A 448 -4.36 22.34 13.36
CA TYR A 448 -4.42 20.88 13.36
C TYR A 448 -3.11 20.31 12.84
N THR A 449 -2.06 20.43 13.62
CA THR A 449 -0.68 20.11 13.23
C THR A 449 -0.29 18.68 13.58
N HIS A 450 -0.89 18.09 14.60
CA HIS A 450 -0.56 16.76 15.11
C HIS A 450 -1.74 16.10 15.83
N VAL A 451 -1.65 14.79 16.03
CA VAL A 451 -2.57 14.08 16.92
C VAL A 451 -1.97 14.06 18.33
N PRO A 452 -2.62 14.63 19.33
CA PRO A 452 -2.05 14.76 20.68
C PRO A 452 -1.88 13.43 21.42
N SER A 453 -2.79 12.47 21.17
CA SER A 453 -2.77 11.13 21.74
C SER A 453 -3.24 10.15 20.66
N GLY A 454 -2.28 9.58 19.95
CA GLY A 454 -2.51 8.96 18.64
C GLY A 454 -2.86 7.48 18.64
N PHE A 455 -3.00 6.82 19.81
CA PHE A 455 -3.25 5.36 19.84
C PHE A 455 -4.34 5.02 20.82
N LEU A 456 -5.24 4.12 20.40
CA LEU A 456 -6.19 3.41 21.27
C LEU A 456 -5.79 1.94 21.31
N MET A 457 -6.01 1.29 22.44
CA MET A 457 -5.63 -0.09 22.66
C MET A 457 -6.80 -0.91 23.22
N LEU A 458 -7.00 -2.10 22.65
CA LEU A 458 -8.01 -3.07 23.10
C LEU A 458 -7.35 -4.42 23.28
N ASP A 459 -7.54 -5.04 24.43
CA ASP A 459 -7.10 -6.41 24.67
C ASP A 459 -7.85 -7.37 23.74
N ALA A 460 -7.11 -8.13 22.92
CA ALA A 460 -7.69 -8.94 21.86
C ALA A 460 -8.41 -10.21 22.36
N HIS A 461 -8.21 -10.59 23.61
CA HIS A 461 -8.94 -11.67 24.27
C HIS A 461 -10.19 -11.14 24.97
N THR A 462 -10.04 -10.22 25.91
CA THR A 462 -11.13 -9.75 26.76
C THR A 462 -11.99 -8.66 26.15
N GLY A 463 -11.51 -7.96 25.12
CA GLY A 463 -12.15 -6.77 24.56
C GLY A 463 -12.12 -5.55 25.50
N ARG A 464 -11.29 -5.59 26.53
CA ARG A 464 -11.12 -4.46 27.45
C ARG A 464 -10.27 -3.37 26.82
N ILE A 465 -10.76 -2.14 26.89
CA ILE A 465 -9.99 -0.98 26.45
C ILE A 465 -8.89 -0.72 27.48
N VAL A 466 -7.67 -0.59 27.01
CA VAL A 466 -6.46 -0.41 27.84
C VAL A 466 -5.84 0.95 27.55
N ASP A 467 -5.34 1.63 28.58
CA ASP A 467 -4.66 2.89 28.39
C ASP A 467 -3.37 2.71 27.57
N ALA A 468 -3.36 3.28 26.37
CA ALA A 468 -2.22 3.23 25.45
C ALA A 468 -0.94 3.85 26.02
N ALA A 469 -1.03 4.71 27.05
CA ALA A 469 0.14 5.27 27.72
C ALA A 469 1.01 4.22 28.41
N LYS A 470 0.48 3.06 28.71
CA LYS A 470 1.23 1.94 29.29
C LYS A 470 2.20 1.31 28.28
N PHE A 471 1.89 1.40 26.99
CA PHE A 471 2.66 0.83 25.89
C PHE A 471 3.50 1.89 25.19
N PHE A 472 2.88 3.01 24.83
CA PHE A 472 3.46 4.10 24.07
C PHE A 472 3.63 5.36 24.93
N PRO A 473 4.77 5.58 25.57
CA PRO A 473 5.03 6.81 26.35
C PRO A 473 4.96 8.05 25.46
N GLN A 474 5.56 8.01 24.26
CA GLN A 474 5.44 9.05 23.23
C GLN A 474 4.31 8.71 22.28
N ARG A 475 3.18 9.45 22.34
CA ARG A 475 1.94 9.19 21.62
C ARG A 475 1.52 10.31 20.67
N ARG A 476 2.31 11.37 20.56
CA ARG A 476 2.00 12.45 19.63
C ARG A 476 2.43 12.07 18.24
N ILE A 477 1.52 12.14 17.27
CA ILE A 477 1.80 11.80 15.89
C ILE A 477 1.91 13.10 15.08
N TYR A 478 3.12 13.41 14.61
CA TYR A 478 3.38 14.46 13.63
C TYR A 478 3.55 13.90 12.23
N TYR A 479 3.96 12.64 12.13
CA TYR A 479 4.12 11.86 10.91
C TYR A 479 3.23 10.63 10.99
N GLY A 480 2.21 10.58 10.14
CA GLY A 480 1.19 9.53 10.12
C GLY A 480 0.86 9.10 8.70
N GLU A 481 -0.28 8.47 8.48
CA GLU A 481 -0.60 7.83 7.23
C GLU A 481 -1.60 8.63 6.39
N GLU A 482 -2.73 8.99 6.94
CA GLU A 482 -3.88 9.53 6.20
C GLU A 482 -4.28 10.96 6.63
N GLY A 483 -5.45 11.35 6.23
CA GLY A 483 -6.05 12.62 6.63
C GLY A 483 -5.21 13.84 6.28
N LEU A 484 -4.99 14.72 7.25
CA LEU A 484 -4.19 15.93 7.05
C LEU A 484 -2.67 15.68 6.97
N PHE A 485 -2.19 14.46 7.24
CA PHE A 485 -0.79 14.12 7.00
C PHE A 485 -0.43 14.17 5.51
N ARG A 486 -1.40 13.91 4.62
CA ARG A 486 -1.26 14.08 3.16
C ARG A 486 -1.16 15.55 2.72
N GLU A 487 -1.59 16.49 3.55
CA GLU A 487 -1.34 17.93 3.37
C GLU A 487 0.12 18.22 3.73
N THR A 488 0.99 18.08 2.86
CA THR A 488 2.44 17.85 2.89
C THR A 488 3.30 18.63 3.89
N TRP A 489 2.79 19.64 4.60
CA TRP A 489 3.57 20.43 5.56
C TRP A 489 2.72 21.11 6.64
N VAL A 490 3.35 21.32 7.80
CA VAL A 490 2.89 22.24 8.86
C VAL A 490 4.04 23.17 9.25
N ALA A 491 3.75 24.35 9.79
CA ALA A 491 4.76 25.35 10.03
C ALA A 491 4.65 25.99 11.42
N TYR A 492 5.82 26.29 11.98
CA TYR A 492 5.99 26.95 13.25
C TYR A 492 6.84 28.20 13.07
N PRO A 493 6.32 29.41 13.39
CA PRO A 493 7.11 30.64 13.35
C PRO A 493 8.22 30.61 14.38
N ILE A 494 9.48 30.72 13.96
CA ILE A 494 10.62 30.70 14.87
C ILE A 494 10.61 31.97 15.75
N GLY A 495 10.67 31.78 17.06
CA GLY A 495 10.64 32.87 18.05
C GLY A 495 9.23 33.41 18.38
N ARG A 496 8.19 32.71 17.93
CA ARG A 496 6.79 32.99 18.31
C ARG A 496 6.08 31.70 18.65
N THR A 497 5.21 31.73 19.64
CA THR A 497 4.33 30.60 19.96
C THR A 497 3.08 30.64 19.11
N VAL A 498 2.62 29.48 18.65
CA VAL A 498 1.30 29.29 18.05
C VAL A 498 0.36 28.96 19.21
N SER A 499 -0.52 29.90 19.56
CA SER A 499 -1.35 29.78 20.78
C SER A 499 -2.60 28.93 20.59
N ASP A 500 -2.97 28.66 19.33
CA ASP A 500 -4.20 28.01 18.90
C ASP A 500 -3.94 26.62 18.31
N GLU A 501 -2.72 26.10 18.47
CA GLU A 501 -2.38 24.73 18.10
C GLU A 501 -3.18 23.72 18.94
N VAL A 502 -3.70 22.68 18.29
CA VAL A 502 -4.48 21.64 18.93
C VAL A 502 -3.70 20.95 20.04
N GLY A 503 -4.38 20.63 21.16
CA GLY A 503 -3.77 20.01 22.33
C GLY A 503 -2.96 20.96 23.23
N GLY A 504 -2.78 22.22 22.85
CA GLY A 504 -2.06 23.23 23.64
C GLY A 504 -0.58 22.93 23.88
N TYR A 505 0.04 22.12 23.00
CA TYR A 505 1.44 21.78 23.04
C TYR A 505 2.30 22.75 22.27
N PHE A 506 3.54 22.92 22.75
CA PHE A 506 4.55 23.66 22.02
C PHE A 506 5.48 22.65 21.33
N TYR A 507 5.62 22.80 20.02
CA TYR A 507 6.54 22.02 19.23
C TYR A 507 7.99 22.31 19.66
N ASP A 508 8.77 21.28 19.92
CA ASP A 508 10.12 21.39 20.51
C ASP A 508 11.25 21.62 19.48
N GLY A 509 10.91 21.66 18.19
CA GLY A 509 11.89 21.91 17.12
C GLY A 509 12.59 20.68 16.57
N ARG A 510 12.24 19.46 17.00
CA ARG A 510 12.81 18.22 16.43
C ARG A 510 12.13 17.86 15.13
N GLY A 511 12.93 17.42 14.13
CA GLY A 511 12.45 17.09 12.78
C GLY A 511 12.19 18.32 11.92
N GLY A 512 12.02 18.11 10.60
CA GLY A 512 11.76 19.17 9.62
C GLY A 512 12.94 20.12 9.38
N ILE A 513 12.64 21.28 8.81
CA ILE A 513 13.67 22.24 8.37
C ILE A 513 13.28 23.70 8.62
N GLY A 514 14.26 24.52 8.99
CA GLY A 514 14.12 25.97 9.08
C GLY A 514 14.24 26.68 7.72
N ILE A 515 13.26 27.52 7.39
CA ILE A 515 13.23 28.28 6.13
C ILE A 515 13.13 29.77 6.45
N SER A 516 14.07 30.55 5.91
CA SER A 516 14.11 32.02 6.07
C SER A 516 13.66 32.76 4.81
N PRO A 517 13.11 33.97 4.96
CA PRO A 517 12.88 34.84 3.80
C PRO A 517 14.20 35.14 3.01
N PRO A 518 14.19 35.21 1.68
CA PRO A 518 13.02 35.14 0.78
C PRO A 518 12.62 33.72 0.35
N MET A 519 13.34 32.66 0.74
CA MET A 519 13.05 31.30 0.31
C MET A 519 11.69 30.81 0.84
N SER A 520 11.32 31.22 2.07
CA SER A 520 10.00 30.91 2.63
C SER A 520 8.85 31.44 1.77
N TRP A 521 9.01 32.61 1.13
CA TRP A 521 7.99 33.20 0.25
C TRP A 521 7.84 32.44 -1.09
N ILE A 522 8.93 31.86 -1.57
CA ILE A 522 8.92 31.03 -2.78
C ILE A 522 8.32 29.66 -2.48
N PHE A 523 8.62 29.12 -1.30
CA PHE A 523 8.05 27.86 -0.81
C PHE A 523 6.52 27.99 -0.67
N GLU A 524 6.06 29.00 0.08
CA GLU A 524 4.65 29.28 0.31
C GLU A 524 4.41 30.81 0.21
N PRO A 525 3.74 31.27 -0.86
CA PRO A 525 3.50 32.70 -1.08
C PRO A 525 2.74 33.41 0.04
N ASN A 526 1.88 32.71 0.79
CA ASN A 526 1.16 33.28 1.91
C ASN A 526 2.10 33.74 3.02
N PHE A 527 3.29 33.19 3.15
CA PHE A 527 4.30 33.65 4.11
C PHE A 527 4.79 35.06 3.82
N LEU A 528 4.76 35.49 2.54
CA LEU A 528 5.09 36.87 2.19
C LEU A 528 4.10 37.89 2.85
N LEU A 529 2.84 37.49 2.99
CA LEU A 529 1.79 38.33 3.54
C LEU A 529 1.69 38.20 5.07
N SER A 530 1.73 36.98 5.58
CA SER A 530 1.47 36.69 6.99
C SER A 530 2.74 36.75 7.86
N TYR A 531 3.91 36.38 7.30
CA TYR A 531 5.19 36.26 8.01
C TYR A 531 6.38 36.82 7.20
N PRO A 532 6.32 38.10 6.77
CA PRO A 532 7.27 38.67 5.81
C PRO A 532 8.74 38.69 6.26
N THR A 533 8.98 38.71 7.57
CA THR A 533 10.34 38.74 8.14
C THR A 533 10.64 37.60 9.09
N THR A 534 9.65 36.76 9.37
CA THR A 534 9.78 35.68 10.37
C THR A 534 10.29 34.41 9.69
N PRO A 535 11.38 33.80 10.16
CA PRO A 535 11.77 32.47 9.75
C PRO A 535 10.71 31.44 10.19
N MET A 536 10.49 30.43 9.38
CA MET A 536 9.53 29.37 9.63
C MET A 536 10.27 28.05 9.82
N HIS A 537 9.89 27.26 10.80
CA HIS A 537 10.26 25.88 10.92
C HIS A 537 9.13 25.04 10.31
N VAL A 538 9.44 24.19 9.35
CA VAL A 538 8.45 23.46 8.56
C VAL A 538 8.71 21.96 8.65
N LEU A 539 7.68 21.20 9.03
CA LEU A 539 7.64 19.75 8.92
C LEU A 539 7.01 19.41 7.56
N ARG A 540 7.73 18.63 6.75
CA ARG A 540 7.31 18.28 5.38
C ARG A 540 7.25 16.77 5.20
N TYR A 541 6.51 16.32 4.18
CA TYR A 541 6.35 14.89 3.90
C TYR A 541 5.94 14.14 5.16
N ARG A 542 4.82 14.58 5.72
CA ARG A 542 4.27 14.06 6.97
C ARG A 542 3.54 12.74 6.78
N ASP A 543 3.01 12.48 5.58
CA ASP A 543 2.58 11.16 5.18
C ASP A 543 3.82 10.26 5.05
N VAL A 544 3.81 9.17 5.83
CA VAL A 544 4.96 8.27 5.95
C VAL A 544 5.25 7.55 4.64
N HIS A 545 4.21 7.13 3.89
CA HIS A 545 4.36 6.48 2.59
C HIS A 545 4.96 7.44 1.55
N GLU A 546 4.50 8.68 1.49
CA GLU A 546 5.08 9.70 0.61
C GLU A 546 6.53 10.03 0.97
N ARG A 547 6.83 10.10 2.29
CA ARG A 547 8.18 10.33 2.80
C ARG A 547 9.12 9.20 2.40
N MET A 548 8.71 7.96 2.61
CA MET A 548 9.48 6.78 2.22
C MET A 548 9.65 6.66 0.70
N LYS A 549 8.59 6.90 -0.07
CA LYS A 549 8.62 6.90 -1.54
C LYS A 549 9.58 7.95 -2.11
N LEU A 550 9.70 9.11 -1.44
CA LEU A 550 10.65 10.14 -1.83
C LEU A 550 12.11 9.70 -1.62
N LEU A 551 12.39 9.08 -0.48
CA LEU A 551 13.77 8.76 -0.04
C LEU A 551 14.22 7.38 -0.52
N PHE A 552 13.31 6.42 -0.61
CA PHE A 552 13.57 5.03 -0.99
C PHE A 552 12.62 4.55 -2.09
N PRO A 553 12.66 5.12 -3.31
CA PRO A 553 11.69 4.82 -4.38
C PRO A 553 11.79 3.40 -4.97
N TYR A 554 12.48 2.50 -4.30
CA TYR A 554 12.74 1.13 -4.76
C TYR A 554 11.75 0.12 -4.23
N PHE A 555 11.07 0.47 -3.13
CA PHE A 555 10.14 -0.42 -2.44
C PHE A 555 8.72 -0.18 -2.92
N VAL A 556 7.85 -1.14 -2.67
CA VAL A 556 6.42 -1.02 -2.89
C VAL A 556 5.81 -0.25 -1.72
N TYR A 557 4.95 0.69 -2.06
CA TYR A 557 4.17 1.46 -1.10
C TYR A 557 2.67 1.34 -1.34
N GLU A 558 2.26 0.63 -2.37
CA GLU A 558 0.87 0.32 -2.70
C GLU A 558 0.80 -1.13 -3.21
N PHE A 559 0.09 -1.98 -2.52
CA PHE A 559 -0.30 -3.30 -2.97
C PHE A 559 -1.67 -3.27 -3.66
N TRP A 560 -2.19 -4.45 -4.05
CA TRP A 560 -3.44 -4.55 -4.83
C TRP A 560 -4.66 -3.95 -4.13
N GLU A 561 -4.68 -3.93 -2.80
CA GLU A 561 -5.83 -3.55 -1.98
C GLU A 561 -5.64 -2.23 -1.23
N GLY A 562 -4.46 -1.62 -1.27
CA GLY A 562 -4.19 -0.37 -0.58
C GLY A 562 -2.72 -0.06 -0.35
N PRO A 563 -2.42 0.91 0.50
CA PRO A 563 -1.07 1.20 0.96
C PRO A 563 -0.46 -0.03 1.65
N VAL A 564 0.87 -0.13 1.65
CA VAL A 564 1.59 -1.13 2.45
C VAL A 564 1.29 -0.90 3.91
N ASP A 565 0.81 -1.93 4.59
CA ASP A 565 0.48 -1.88 5.99
C ASP A 565 1.72 -1.54 6.85
N MET A 566 1.53 -0.68 7.83
CA MET A 566 2.54 -0.31 8.82
C MET A 566 1.89 -0.26 10.21
N TRP A 567 2.61 -0.67 11.22
CA TRP A 567 2.09 -0.73 12.58
C TRP A 567 2.99 -0.02 13.58
N PRO A 568 2.44 0.47 14.70
CA PRO A 568 3.22 1.14 15.72
C PRO A 568 4.06 0.15 16.55
N VAL A 569 5.32 0.52 16.80
CA VAL A 569 6.24 -0.20 17.67
C VAL A 569 6.95 0.79 18.60
N THR A 570 7.47 0.30 19.73
CA THR A 570 8.12 1.19 20.72
C THR A 570 9.37 0.57 21.34
N ASP A 571 10.35 1.41 21.60
CA ASP A 571 11.53 1.07 22.37
C ASP A 571 11.37 1.31 23.90
N GLY A 572 10.18 1.77 24.32
CA GLY A 572 9.84 2.14 25.70
C GLY A 572 10.01 3.64 26.00
N GLU A 573 10.57 4.42 25.08
CA GLU A 573 10.69 5.88 25.17
C GLU A 573 10.05 6.56 23.95
N ASN A 574 10.37 6.09 22.74
CA ASN A 574 9.89 6.60 21.47
C ASN A 574 8.93 5.61 20.83
N THR A 575 8.13 6.12 19.92
CA THR A 575 7.21 5.33 19.09
C THR A 575 7.60 5.46 17.62
N PHE A 576 7.58 4.35 16.90
CA PHE A 576 7.93 4.29 15.49
C PHE A 576 6.83 3.58 14.71
N TRP A 577 6.68 3.96 13.46
CA TRP A 577 6.02 3.12 12.48
C TRP A 577 7.01 2.05 12.00
N ALA A 578 6.63 0.79 12.10
CA ALA A 578 7.34 -0.31 11.46
C ALA A 578 6.72 -0.56 10.09
N MET A 579 7.44 -0.24 9.03
CA MET A 579 7.00 -0.43 7.64
C MET A 579 7.84 -1.53 6.98
N PRO A 580 7.24 -2.57 6.41
CA PRO A 580 8.00 -3.59 5.68
C PRO A 580 8.58 -3.04 4.39
N LEU A 581 9.84 -3.38 4.12
CA LEU A 581 10.56 -3.00 2.91
C LEU A 581 10.47 -4.13 1.89
N VAL A 582 9.51 -4.03 1.00
CA VAL A 582 9.27 -5.04 -0.04
C VAL A 582 9.74 -4.52 -1.39
N VAL A 583 10.67 -5.24 -2.01
CA VAL A 583 11.03 -5.01 -3.41
C VAL A 583 10.02 -5.74 -4.29
N PHE A 584 9.42 -5.01 -5.22
CA PHE A 584 8.49 -5.56 -6.18
C PHE A 584 9.04 -5.43 -7.60
N LEU A 585 9.09 -6.55 -8.31
CA LEU A 585 9.51 -6.59 -9.70
C LEU A 585 8.31 -6.87 -10.58
N ASP A 586 7.96 -5.93 -11.44
CA ASP A 586 6.84 -6.04 -12.37
C ASP A 586 6.97 -7.32 -13.21
N ALA A 587 5.87 -8.02 -13.37
CA ALA A 587 5.72 -9.25 -14.15
C ALA A 587 6.40 -9.20 -15.53
N LYS A 588 6.40 -8.04 -16.20
CA LYS A 588 7.05 -7.82 -17.50
C LYS A 588 8.57 -7.95 -17.45
N ASN A 589 9.15 -7.78 -16.28
CA ASN A 589 10.61 -7.72 -16.08
C ASN A 589 11.18 -9.01 -15.53
N VAL A 590 10.34 -9.98 -15.16
CA VAL A 590 10.77 -11.28 -14.65
C VAL A 590 10.70 -12.32 -15.78
N PRO A 591 11.86 -12.73 -16.35
CA PRO A 591 11.89 -13.70 -17.44
C PRO A 591 11.27 -15.04 -17.03
N TRP A 592 10.50 -15.63 -17.93
CA TRP A 592 9.84 -16.95 -17.79
C TRP A 592 8.87 -17.09 -16.60
N SER A 593 8.51 -16.01 -15.93
CA SER A 593 7.56 -16.04 -14.81
C SER A 593 6.10 -16.24 -15.24
N GLY A 594 5.82 -16.23 -16.54
CA GLY A 594 4.44 -16.33 -17.05
C GLY A 594 3.58 -15.11 -16.74
N GLY A 595 4.21 -13.98 -16.48
CA GLY A 595 3.53 -12.74 -16.11
C GLY A 595 3.29 -12.58 -14.62
N GLN A 596 3.80 -13.49 -13.80
CA GLN A 596 3.72 -13.35 -12.34
C GLN A 596 4.77 -12.35 -11.86
N PRO A 597 4.38 -11.39 -11.02
CA PRO A 597 5.32 -10.47 -10.39
C PRO A 597 6.17 -11.21 -9.34
N LEU A 598 7.31 -10.63 -8.99
CA LEU A 598 8.12 -11.06 -7.87
C LEU A 598 8.00 -10.05 -6.74
N ALA A 599 7.77 -10.51 -5.52
CA ALA A 599 7.87 -9.71 -4.31
C ALA A 599 8.88 -10.32 -3.34
N ARG A 600 9.66 -9.47 -2.66
CA ARG A 600 10.69 -9.92 -1.71
C ARG A 600 10.79 -8.96 -0.54
N LEU A 601 10.63 -9.49 0.67
CA LEU A 601 10.92 -8.74 1.89
C LEU A 601 12.42 -8.58 2.05
N VAL A 602 12.88 -7.35 2.19
CA VAL A 602 14.29 -7.00 2.42
C VAL A 602 14.56 -6.72 3.90
N GLY A 603 13.59 -6.14 4.58
CA GLY A 603 13.68 -5.75 5.98
C GLY A 603 12.55 -4.84 6.39
N TYR A 604 12.80 -3.98 7.35
CA TYR A 604 11.82 -3.04 7.89
C TYR A 604 12.42 -1.64 7.98
N ALA A 605 11.60 -0.62 7.79
CA ALA A 605 11.94 0.75 8.13
C ALA A 605 11.24 1.12 9.44
N LEU A 606 11.97 1.76 10.33
CA LEU A 606 11.43 2.40 11.52
C LEU A 606 11.39 3.91 11.28
N ILE A 607 10.21 4.49 11.36
CA ILE A 607 9.98 5.92 11.17
C ILE A 607 9.44 6.51 12.46
N ASP A 608 10.19 7.41 13.09
CA ASP A 608 9.78 8.06 14.34
C ASP A 608 8.51 8.90 14.11
N VAL A 609 7.44 8.61 14.84
CA VAL A 609 6.13 9.26 14.69
C VAL A 609 6.17 10.76 15.04
N TYR A 610 7.16 11.19 15.82
CA TYR A 610 7.29 12.56 16.30
C TYR A 610 8.17 13.43 15.39
N ASN A 611 9.37 12.96 15.03
CA ASN A 611 10.36 13.75 14.29
C ASN A 611 10.55 13.32 12.83
N GLY A 612 10.02 12.13 12.46
CA GLY A 612 10.11 11.59 11.10
C GLY A 612 11.48 11.04 10.73
N ASP A 613 12.36 10.77 11.66
CA ASP A 613 13.65 10.14 11.42
C ASP A 613 13.46 8.68 10.98
N ILE A 614 14.32 8.23 10.05
CA ILE A 614 14.20 6.91 9.43
C ILE A 614 15.43 6.08 9.74
N GLN A 615 15.20 4.85 10.18
CA GLN A 615 16.21 3.81 10.34
C GLN A 615 15.78 2.56 9.57
N LEU A 616 16.68 1.98 8.78
CA LEU A 616 16.42 0.73 8.08
C LEU A 616 17.00 -0.44 8.88
N ILE A 617 16.25 -1.53 8.97
CA ILE A 617 16.69 -2.79 9.56
C ILE A 617 16.70 -3.85 8.48
N ILE A 618 17.88 -4.27 8.05
CA ILE A 618 18.07 -5.21 6.96
C ILE A 618 18.98 -6.33 7.42
N THR A 619 18.40 -7.50 7.71
CA THR A 619 19.13 -8.65 8.25
C THR A 619 19.47 -9.70 7.20
N GLY A 620 18.68 -9.80 6.11
CA GLY A 620 18.83 -10.80 5.05
C GLY A 620 20.20 -10.79 4.36
N ASP A 621 20.56 -11.90 3.71
CA ASP A 621 21.82 -12.10 2.99
C ASP A 621 21.62 -12.25 1.48
N ASP A 622 20.38 -12.10 0.99
CA ASP A 622 20.08 -12.16 -0.43
C ASP A 622 20.68 -10.95 -1.20
N TYR A 623 20.59 -11.02 -2.52
CA TYR A 623 21.13 -9.98 -3.39
C TYR A 623 20.61 -8.57 -3.06
N PHE A 624 19.29 -8.44 -2.81
CA PHE A 624 18.69 -7.13 -2.53
C PHE A 624 19.13 -6.60 -1.17
N SER A 625 19.09 -7.46 -0.15
CA SER A 625 19.54 -7.13 1.20
C SER A 625 21.00 -6.66 1.20
N GLN A 626 21.90 -7.38 0.53
CA GLN A 626 23.30 -7.00 0.40
C GLN A 626 23.49 -5.68 -0.36
N LEU A 627 22.68 -5.44 -1.38
CA LEU A 627 22.67 -4.20 -2.14
C LEU A 627 22.36 -3.01 -1.23
N PHE A 628 21.23 -3.06 -0.52
CA PHE A 628 20.77 -1.95 0.34
C PHE A 628 21.69 -1.75 1.57
N LYS A 629 22.20 -2.82 2.17
CA LYS A 629 23.23 -2.73 3.23
C LYS A 629 24.46 -1.94 2.81
N ARG A 630 24.91 -2.10 1.56
CA ARG A 630 26.06 -1.35 1.03
C ARG A 630 25.73 0.09 0.70
N VAL A 631 24.58 0.33 0.07
CA VAL A 631 24.16 1.68 -0.37
C VAL A 631 23.89 2.60 0.81
N TYR A 632 23.15 2.11 1.78
CA TYR A 632 22.64 2.88 2.92
C TYR A 632 23.33 2.49 4.23
N SER A 633 24.62 2.12 4.15
CA SER A 633 25.39 1.61 5.29
C SER A 633 25.35 2.48 6.55
N GLU A 634 25.15 3.80 6.40
CA GLU A 634 25.04 4.75 7.51
C GLU A 634 23.65 4.78 8.16
N HIS A 635 22.63 4.27 7.46
CA HIS A 635 21.22 4.27 7.88
C HIS A 635 20.67 2.86 8.13
N VAL A 636 21.48 1.82 7.93
CA VAL A 636 21.06 0.42 8.05
C VAL A 636 21.64 -0.19 9.32
N SER A 637 20.74 -0.75 10.14
CA SER A 637 21.10 -1.74 11.15
C SER A 637 21.05 -3.13 10.53
N THR A 638 22.09 -3.92 10.76
CA THR A 638 22.17 -5.32 10.31
C THR A 638 21.66 -6.30 11.36
N GLU A 639 21.29 -5.82 12.53
CA GLU A 639 20.76 -6.60 13.64
C GLU A 639 19.41 -6.03 14.06
N VAL A 640 18.47 -6.89 14.40
CA VAL A 640 17.19 -6.50 14.99
C VAL A 640 17.41 -6.16 16.46
N PRO A 641 17.07 -4.94 16.90
CA PRO A 641 17.12 -4.59 18.31
C PRO A 641 16.29 -5.54 19.19
N GLU A 642 16.73 -5.82 20.39
CA GLU A 642 16.06 -6.78 21.28
C GLU A 642 14.60 -6.44 21.55
N TRP A 643 14.32 -5.15 21.79
CA TRP A 643 12.98 -4.64 22.03
C TRP A 643 12.03 -4.81 20.85
N LEU A 644 12.55 -4.89 19.61
CA LEU A 644 11.75 -4.98 18.39
C LEU A 644 11.40 -6.43 18.01
N LYS A 645 12.18 -7.42 18.47
CA LYS A 645 12.04 -8.82 18.05
C LYS A 645 10.64 -9.39 18.23
N LEU A 646 9.94 -9.01 19.31
CA LEU A 646 8.61 -9.47 19.61
C LEU A 646 7.50 -8.58 19.03
N GLN A 647 7.84 -7.43 18.44
CA GLN A 647 6.91 -6.48 17.87
C GLN A 647 6.89 -6.51 16.33
N LEU A 648 7.77 -7.31 15.71
CA LEU A 648 7.75 -7.53 14.28
C LEU A 648 6.63 -8.52 13.89
N ARG A 649 6.09 -8.33 12.70
CA ARG A 649 5.27 -9.32 12.01
C ARG A 649 5.66 -9.42 10.54
N TYR A 650 5.41 -10.57 9.93
CA TYR A 650 5.57 -10.75 8.51
C TYR A 650 4.40 -10.07 7.79
N PRO A 651 4.63 -9.29 6.71
CA PRO A 651 3.56 -8.55 6.03
C PRO A 651 2.48 -9.48 5.49
N GLU A 652 1.23 -9.15 5.73
CA GLU A 652 0.07 -9.92 5.34
C GLU A 652 -0.02 -10.08 3.82
N GLU A 653 0.12 -9.00 3.08
CA GLU A 653 0.05 -8.97 1.63
C GLU A 653 1.14 -9.83 0.97
N LEU A 654 2.32 -9.87 1.59
CA LEU A 654 3.41 -10.71 1.11
C LEU A 654 3.16 -12.19 1.45
N PHE A 655 2.57 -12.48 2.60
CA PHE A 655 2.15 -13.83 2.97
C PHE A 655 1.11 -14.36 1.99
N GLU A 656 0.06 -13.60 1.72
CA GLU A 656 -1.00 -13.93 0.76
C GLU A 656 -0.46 -14.08 -0.67
N TRP A 657 0.44 -13.19 -1.09
CA TRP A 657 1.10 -13.33 -2.39
C TRP A 657 1.89 -14.64 -2.49
N ARG A 658 2.65 -15.02 -1.47
CA ARG A 658 3.39 -16.31 -1.46
C ARG A 658 2.44 -17.51 -1.48
N ILE A 659 1.32 -17.42 -0.78
CA ILE A 659 0.25 -18.44 -0.83
C ILE A 659 -0.36 -18.51 -2.23
N ALA A 660 -0.68 -17.37 -2.85
CA ALA A 660 -1.17 -17.34 -4.22
C ALA A 660 -0.19 -18.02 -5.19
N MET A 661 1.10 -17.81 -5.02
CA MET A 661 2.14 -18.51 -5.78
C MET A 661 2.18 -20.01 -5.46
N TYR A 662 2.10 -20.37 -4.17
CA TYR A 662 2.09 -21.77 -3.72
C TYR A 662 0.88 -22.53 -4.27
N ASN A 663 -0.30 -21.93 -4.31
CA ASN A 663 -1.54 -22.53 -4.79
C ASN A 663 -1.41 -23.17 -6.18
N TYR A 664 -0.53 -22.64 -7.03
CA TYR A 664 -0.29 -23.16 -8.38
C TYR A 664 1.05 -23.89 -8.52
N PHE A 665 2.12 -23.31 -7.99
CA PHE A 665 3.49 -23.73 -8.26
C PHE A 665 4.07 -24.74 -7.26
N HIS A 666 3.29 -25.17 -6.25
CA HIS A 666 3.67 -26.37 -5.49
C HIS A 666 3.60 -27.62 -6.36
N VAL A 667 2.75 -27.63 -7.41
CA VAL A 667 2.67 -28.71 -8.39
C VAL A 667 3.89 -28.66 -9.31
N THR A 668 4.86 -29.55 -9.10
CA THR A 668 6.10 -29.59 -9.88
C THR A 668 5.99 -30.41 -11.17
N HIS A 669 5.06 -31.36 -11.22
CA HIS A 669 4.89 -32.21 -12.38
C HIS A 669 4.08 -31.52 -13.48
N THR A 670 4.68 -31.31 -14.64
CA THR A 670 4.12 -30.50 -15.74
C THR A 670 2.80 -31.02 -16.29
N ALA A 671 2.57 -32.35 -16.34
CA ALA A 671 1.30 -32.90 -16.80
C ALA A 671 0.15 -32.61 -15.81
N THR A 672 0.42 -32.68 -14.50
CA THR A 672 -0.52 -32.35 -13.44
C THR A 672 -0.83 -30.85 -13.48
N TYR A 673 0.21 -30.03 -13.65
CA TYR A 673 0.09 -28.57 -13.79
C TYR A 673 -0.79 -28.18 -15.01
N ILE A 674 -0.52 -28.75 -16.20
CA ILE A 674 -1.30 -28.47 -17.42
C ILE A 674 -2.77 -28.91 -17.29
N SER A 675 -3.03 -29.99 -16.55
CA SER A 675 -4.39 -30.47 -16.28
C SER A 675 -5.12 -29.71 -15.18
N ALA A 676 -4.45 -28.74 -14.55
CA ALA A 676 -4.93 -27.95 -13.42
C ALA A 676 -5.46 -28.81 -12.24
N LYS A 677 -4.84 -29.96 -12.05
CA LYS A 677 -5.13 -30.85 -10.92
C LYS A 677 -4.25 -30.49 -9.74
N GLU A 678 -4.79 -30.74 -8.55
CA GLU A 678 -4.08 -30.55 -7.27
C GLU A 678 -3.78 -29.08 -6.93
N PHE A 679 -4.34 -28.12 -7.65
CA PHE A 679 -4.22 -26.71 -7.29
C PHE A 679 -5.01 -26.41 -6.01
N PHE A 680 -4.45 -25.54 -5.18
CA PHE A 680 -5.16 -25.02 -4.03
C PHE A 680 -5.85 -23.69 -4.34
N LYS A 681 -6.72 -23.28 -3.44
CA LYS A 681 -7.34 -21.94 -3.38
C LYS A 681 -7.58 -21.58 -1.92
N VAL A 682 -7.68 -20.30 -1.65
CA VAL A 682 -8.19 -19.81 -0.37
C VAL A 682 -9.70 -20.00 -0.37
N PRO A 683 -10.30 -20.57 0.69
CA PRO A 683 -11.76 -20.67 0.84
C PRO A 683 -12.43 -19.29 0.80
N GLU A 684 -13.69 -19.25 0.38
CA GLU A 684 -14.50 -18.04 0.48
C GLU A 684 -14.75 -17.71 1.96
N GLY A 685 -14.52 -16.46 2.35
CA GLY A 685 -14.68 -16.02 3.75
C GLY A 685 -13.48 -16.35 4.67
N ALA A 686 -12.39 -16.92 4.15
CA ALA A 686 -11.16 -17.08 4.90
C ALA A 686 -10.25 -15.89 4.69
N ASP A 687 -9.91 -15.20 5.77
CA ASP A 687 -8.96 -14.11 5.82
C ASP A 687 -7.69 -14.55 6.54
N THR A 688 -6.58 -13.88 6.28
CA THR A 688 -5.37 -14.04 7.07
C THR A 688 -5.60 -13.50 8.48
N TYR A 689 -5.14 -14.23 9.48
CA TYR A 689 -5.21 -13.76 10.85
C TYR A 689 -3.97 -14.14 11.65
N TYR A 690 -3.63 -13.25 12.59
CA TYR A 690 -2.45 -13.42 13.46
C TYR A 690 -2.90 -13.83 14.85
N ILE A 691 -2.23 -14.87 15.39
CA ILE A 691 -2.53 -15.46 16.68
C ILE A 691 -1.27 -15.85 17.44
N ILE A 692 -1.39 -16.01 18.72
CA ILE A 692 -0.41 -16.71 19.55
C ILE A 692 -0.86 -18.17 19.64
N ALA A 693 -0.04 -19.08 19.19
CA ALA A 693 -0.36 -20.50 19.13
C ALA A 693 0.87 -21.39 19.34
N HIS A 694 0.63 -22.64 19.65
CA HIS A 694 1.65 -23.68 19.75
C HIS A 694 1.36 -24.78 18.70
N PRO A 695 1.71 -24.53 17.42
CA PRO A 695 1.48 -25.51 16.38
C PRO A 695 2.26 -26.81 16.64
N PRO A 696 1.78 -27.96 16.18
CA PRO A 696 2.52 -29.21 16.32
C PRO A 696 3.94 -29.11 15.77
N ARG A 697 4.93 -29.60 16.52
CA ARG A 697 6.38 -29.59 16.23
C ARG A 697 7.07 -28.24 16.44
N PHE A 698 6.40 -27.25 16.99
CA PHE A 698 7.08 -26.07 17.50
C PHE A 698 7.53 -26.34 18.93
N ASP A 699 8.72 -25.83 19.28
CA ASP A 699 9.28 -26.04 20.60
C ASP A 699 8.61 -25.13 21.65
N GLU A 700 8.08 -24.00 21.22
CA GLU A 700 7.50 -22.95 22.08
C GLU A 700 6.23 -22.38 21.45
N VAL A 701 5.49 -21.60 22.24
CA VAL A 701 4.38 -20.79 21.79
C VAL A 701 4.91 -19.62 20.97
N GLU A 702 4.39 -19.41 19.76
CA GLU A 702 4.85 -18.38 18.85
C GLU A 702 3.72 -17.48 18.35
N PHE A 703 4.07 -16.28 17.95
CA PHE A 703 3.21 -15.39 17.20
C PHE A 703 3.26 -15.78 15.72
N ILE A 704 2.15 -16.23 15.18
CA ILE A 704 2.04 -16.76 13.83
C ILE A 704 0.93 -16.08 13.04
N GLY A 705 1.11 -15.99 11.72
CA GLY A 705 0.02 -15.74 10.78
C GLY A 705 -0.48 -17.05 10.19
N LEU A 706 -1.78 -17.16 9.96
CA LEU A 706 -2.42 -18.37 9.50
C LEU A 706 -3.43 -18.07 8.39
N LEU A 707 -3.44 -18.91 7.33
CA LEU A 707 -4.43 -18.90 6.27
C LEU A 707 -4.79 -20.31 5.83
N SER A 708 -6.07 -20.60 5.76
CA SER A 708 -6.60 -21.91 5.36
C SER A 708 -6.58 -22.10 3.85
N LEU A 709 -6.35 -23.33 3.39
CA LEU A 709 -6.35 -23.70 1.98
C LEU A 709 -7.25 -24.90 1.71
N GLU A 710 -7.98 -24.86 0.60
CA GLU A 710 -8.77 -25.99 0.11
C GLU A 710 -8.32 -26.43 -1.29
N LEU A 711 -8.64 -27.66 -1.68
CA LEU A 711 -8.33 -28.18 -3.00
C LEU A 711 -9.30 -27.60 -4.03
N ARG A 712 -8.77 -26.96 -5.07
CA ARG A 712 -9.57 -26.33 -6.12
C ARG A 712 -10.39 -27.36 -6.91
N GLY A 713 -11.71 -27.17 -6.93
CA GLY A 713 -12.65 -28.05 -7.65
C GLY A 713 -12.98 -29.35 -6.94
N ALA A 714 -12.58 -29.53 -5.67
CA ALA A 714 -13.06 -30.63 -4.85
C ALA A 714 -14.55 -30.48 -4.55
N LEU A 715 -15.22 -31.61 -4.48
CA LEU A 715 -16.60 -31.68 -3.99
C LEU A 715 -16.52 -31.78 -2.45
N GLY A 716 -16.99 -30.77 -1.77
CA GLY A 716 -16.97 -30.67 -0.32
C GLY A 716 -16.06 -29.53 0.14
N GLU A 717 -16.39 -28.93 1.28
CA GLU A 717 -15.80 -27.71 1.82
C GLU A 717 -14.75 -28.01 2.90
N ASN A 718 -14.03 -29.11 2.72
CA ASN A 718 -12.97 -29.52 3.65
C ASN A 718 -11.64 -28.90 3.26
N LEU A 719 -10.87 -28.49 4.25
CA LEU A 719 -9.54 -27.95 4.04
C LEU A 719 -8.56 -29.00 3.52
N ALA A 720 -7.71 -28.57 2.61
CA ALA A 720 -6.51 -29.30 2.20
C ALA A 720 -5.38 -29.09 3.22
N GLY A 721 -5.48 -28.09 4.04
CA GLY A 721 -4.53 -27.73 5.08
C GLY A 721 -4.57 -26.25 5.41
N TYR A 722 -3.60 -25.82 6.18
CA TYR A 722 -3.40 -24.40 6.47
C TYR A 722 -1.92 -24.03 6.39
N MET A 723 -1.69 -22.82 5.91
CA MET A 723 -0.38 -22.23 5.82
C MET A 723 -0.11 -21.41 7.07
N ILE A 724 1.04 -21.61 7.68
CA ILE A 724 1.53 -20.84 8.82
C ILE A 724 2.69 -19.99 8.33
N VAL A 725 2.76 -18.74 8.77
CA VAL A 725 3.97 -17.91 8.70
C VAL A 725 4.40 -17.54 10.12
N ARG A 726 5.67 -17.72 10.42
CA ARG A 726 6.29 -17.40 11.71
C ARG A 726 6.63 -15.91 11.77
N ASN A 727 6.31 -15.26 12.87
CA ASN A 727 6.62 -13.83 13.07
C ASN A 727 7.79 -13.62 14.03
N ASP A 728 8.05 -14.55 14.94
CA ASP A 728 9.08 -14.42 15.94
C ASP A 728 10.48 -14.49 15.33
N TYR A 729 11.32 -13.51 15.66
CA TYR A 729 12.71 -13.48 15.23
C TYR A 729 13.51 -14.58 15.97
N PRO A 730 14.40 -15.35 15.31
CA PRO A 730 14.93 -15.13 13.96
C PRO A 730 14.12 -15.81 12.82
N HIS A 731 13.00 -16.42 13.09
CA HIS A 731 12.21 -17.23 12.16
C HIS A 731 11.20 -16.42 11.32
N THR A 732 11.20 -15.11 11.42
CA THR A 732 10.27 -14.23 10.71
C THR A 732 10.24 -14.50 9.21
N GLY A 733 9.07 -14.89 8.68
CA GLY A 733 8.85 -15.20 7.26
C GLY A 733 9.11 -16.66 6.87
N GLU A 734 9.52 -17.51 7.79
CA GLU A 734 9.50 -18.96 7.57
C GLU A 734 8.06 -19.45 7.47
N MET A 735 7.79 -20.30 6.46
CA MET A 735 6.44 -20.78 6.20
C MET A 735 6.37 -22.30 6.32
N ILE A 736 5.26 -22.76 6.88
CA ILE A 736 4.97 -24.19 7.07
C ILE A 736 3.57 -24.47 6.54
N PHE A 737 3.45 -25.44 5.63
CA PHE A 737 2.16 -25.92 5.17
C PHE A 737 1.78 -27.21 5.90
N SER A 738 0.77 -27.13 6.74
CA SER A 738 0.20 -28.28 7.45
C SER A 738 -0.83 -28.94 6.56
N LYS A 739 -0.43 -29.98 5.81
CA LYS A 739 -1.20 -30.61 4.75
C LYS A 739 -2.04 -31.76 5.27
N VAL A 740 -3.35 -31.70 5.09
CA VAL A 740 -4.26 -32.79 5.42
C VAL A 740 -4.06 -33.94 4.43
N PRO A 741 -3.83 -35.19 4.89
CA PRO A 741 -3.72 -36.32 3.99
C PRO A 741 -5.05 -36.53 3.24
N MET A 742 -4.96 -36.65 1.91
CA MET A 742 -6.15 -36.84 1.06
C MET A 742 -6.95 -38.14 1.40
N GLU A 743 -6.24 -39.15 1.88
CA GLU A 743 -6.79 -40.48 2.23
C GLU A 743 -7.30 -40.51 3.69
N ALA A 744 -7.17 -39.43 4.48
CA ALA A 744 -7.61 -39.42 5.86
C ALA A 744 -9.15 -39.59 5.94
N GLU A 745 -9.60 -40.48 6.86
CA GLU A 745 -11.01 -40.64 7.15
C GLU A 745 -11.56 -39.35 7.81
N ALA A 746 -10.85 -38.81 8.78
CA ALA A 746 -11.15 -37.53 9.39
C ALA A 746 -10.91 -36.36 8.42
N LYS A 747 -11.74 -35.35 8.51
CA LYS A 747 -11.68 -34.15 7.68
C LYS A 747 -11.50 -32.92 8.55
N LEU A 748 -10.72 -31.97 8.05
CA LEU A 748 -10.61 -30.65 8.66
C LEU A 748 -11.64 -29.72 8.00
N LEU A 749 -12.43 -29.04 8.83
CA LEU A 749 -13.49 -28.16 8.36
C LEU A 749 -12.92 -26.93 7.68
N GLY A 750 -13.54 -26.51 6.58
CA GLY A 750 -13.38 -25.19 6.02
C GLY A 750 -14.35 -24.16 6.66
N PRO A 751 -14.11 -22.85 6.52
CA PRO A 751 -14.95 -21.82 7.07
C PRO A 751 -16.43 -21.97 6.70
N THR A 752 -16.76 -22.28 5.47
CA THR A 752 -18.14 -22.49 4.99
C THR A 752 -18.82 -23.66 5.69
N ALA A 753 -18.11 -24.75 5.94
CA ALA A 753 -18.66 -25.91 6.67
C ALA A 753 -18.88 -25.58 8.16
N VAL A 754 -18.04 -24.74 8.72
CA VAL A 754 -18.17 -24.22 10.10
C VAL A 754 -19.42 -23.34 10.21
N ASP A 755 -19.65 -22.45 9.25
CA ASP A 755 -20.86 -21.63 9.18
C ASP A 755 -22.12 -22.50 9.10
N GLU A 756 -22.11 -23.51 8.21
CA GLU A 756 -23.25 -24.43 8.10
C GLU A 756 -23.50 -25.22 9.39
N ALA A 757 -22.44 -25.64 10.07
CA ALA A 757 -22.58 -26.37 11.34
C ALA A 757 -23.19 -25.46 12.43
N LEU A 758 -22.75 -24.21 12.47
CA LEU A 758 -23.27 -23.23 13.42
C LEU A 758 -24.75 -22.89 13.14
N GLU A 759 -25.09 -22.58 11.89
CA GLU A 759 -26.45 -22.21 11.49
C GLU A 759 -27.47 -23.34 11.66
N ARG A 760 -27.05 -24.60 11.49
CA ARG A 760 -27.89 -25.78 11.67
C ARG A 760 -28.08 -26.16 13.15
N ASN A 761 -27.31 -25.58 14.06
CA ASN A 761 -27.35 -25.86 15.46
C ASN A 761 -28.64 -25.26 16.10
N PRO A 762 -29.52 -26.04 16.73
CA PRO A 762 -30.76 -25.52 17.29
C PRO A 762 -30.53 -24.59 18.49
N ASP A 763 -29.52 -24.84 19.29
CA ASP A 763 -29.16 -24.01 20.45
C ASP A 763 -28.70 -22.63 19.99
N PHE A 764 -27.88 -22.58 18.93
CA PHE A 764 -27.42 -21.31 18.31
C PHE A 764 -28.59 -20.54 17.68
N ALA A 765 -29.53 -21.23 17.01
CA ALA A 765 -30.69 -20.58 16.42
C ALA A 765 -31.61 -19.95 17.51
N GLN A 766 -31.74 -20.62 18.64
CA GLN A 766 -32.44 -20.06 19.78
C GLN A 766 -31.73 -18.85 20.37
N LEU A 767 -30.43 -18.97 20.59
CA LEU A 767 -29.59 -17.89 21.11
C LEU A 767 -29.57 -16.66 20.19
N ARG A 768 -29.46 -16.86 18.88
CA ARG A 768 -29.55 -15.78 17.88
C ARG A 768 -30.85 -15.00 17.98
N THR A 769 -31.97 -15.68 18.25
CA THR A 769 -33.25 -15.03 18.47
C THR A 769 -33.30 -14.23 19.79
N LEU A 770 -32.69 -14.74 20.84
CA LEU A 770 -32.60 -14.06 22.14
C LEU A 770 -31.69 -12.81 22.06
N LEU A 771 -30.61 -12.91 21.37
CA LEU A 771 -29.64 -11.79 21.16
C LEU A 771 -30.11 -10.76 20.13
N ARG A 772 -31.27 -10.90 19.52
CA ARG A 772 -31.86 -9.98 18.53
C ARG A 772 -31.01 -9.77 17.28
N ASP A 773 -30.64 -10.86 16.63
CA ASP A 773 -29.82 -10.88 15.41
C ASP A 773 -28.40 -10.35 15.62
N PRO A 774 -27.59 -11.05 16.42
CA PRO A 774 -26.23 -10.68 16.73
C PRO A 774 -25.33 -10.81 15.50
N ARG A 775 -24.20 -10.10 15.50
CA ARG A 775 -23.16 -10.25 14.46
C ARG A 775 -22.27 -11.44 14.82
N VAL A 776 -22.15 -12.40 13.91
CA VAL A 776 -21.18 -13.49 14.01
C VAL A 776 -19.82 -12.95 13.56
N GLY A 777 -18.78 -13.17 14.35
CA GLY A 777 -17.40 -12.73 14.04
C GLY A 777 -16.64 -13.75 13.21
N ASN A 778 -15.34 -13.50 13.03
CA ASN A 778 -14.48 -14.34 12.21
C ASN A 778 -14.24 -15.72 12.86
N HIS A 779 -14.06 -16.75 12.02
CA HIS A 779 -13.71 -18.10 12.43
C HIS A 779 -12.21 -18.18 12.73
N ILE A 780 -11.85 -18.27 14.00
CA ILE A 780 -10.45 -18.30 14.42
C ILE A 780 -10.06 -19.72 14.77
N PHE A 781 -9.23 -20.32 13.93
CA PHE A 781 -8.79 -21.70 14.09
C PHE A 781 -7.68 -21.82 15.12
N TYR A 782 -7.85 -22.77 16.06
CA TYR A 782 -6.86 -23.11 17.07
C TYR A 782 -6.77 -24.63 17.24
N ARG A 783 -5.60 -25.06 17.66
CA ARG A 783 -5.43 -26.40 18.20
C ARG A 783 -5.25 -26.30 19.70
N ILE A 784 -6.23 -26.82 20.44
CA ILE A 784 -6.25 -26.85 21.89
C ILE A 784 -6.03 -28.27 22.37
N GLY A 785 -4.82 -28.55 22.86
CA GLY A 785 -4.42 -29.92 23.16
C GLY A 785 -4.50 -30.80 21.92
N ASP A 786 -5.39 -31.80 21.94
CA ASP A 786 -5.59 -32.73 20.82
C ASP A 786 -6.74 -32.35 19.89
N TYR A 787 -7.44 -31.23 20.12
CA TYR A 787 -8.63 -30.83 19.37
C TYR A 787 -8.37 -29.64 18.48
N ASP A 788 -8.83 -29.81 17.24
CA ASP A 788 -8.83 -28.73 16.23
C ASP A 788 -10.20 -28.06 16.24
N VAL A 789 -10.23 -26.80 16.65
CA VAL A 789 -11.48 -26.07 16.86
C VAL A 789 -11.42 -24.67 16.25
N PHE A 790 -12.58 -24.17 15.88
CA PHE A 790 -12.78 -22.77 15.54
C PHE A 790 -13.49 -22.09 16.70
N PHE A 791 -12.91 -21.01 17.21
CA PHE A 791 -13.60 -20.12 18.11
C PHE A 791 -14.25 -18.99 17.33
N ILE A 792 -15.54 -18.79 17.56
CA ILE A 792 -16.35 -17.81 16.83
C ILE A 792 -17.01 -16.89 17.85
N PRO A 793 -16.54 -15.64 17.95
CA PRO A 793 -17.22 -14.67 18.81
C PRO A 793 -18.55 -14.25 18.20
N VAL A 794 -19.55 -14.14 19.02
CA VAL A 794 -20.90 -13.67 18.64
C VAL A 794 -21.15 -12.35 19.36
N TYR A 795 -21.13 -11.27 18.59
CA TYR A 795 -21.21 -9.92 19.14
C TYR A 795 -22.64 -9.45 19.33
N THR A 796 -22.89 -8.76 20.41
CA THR A 796 -24.16 -8.07 20.66
C THR A 796 -24.05 -6.60 20.24
N ALA A 797 -25.09 -6.12 19.55
CA ALA A 797 -25.24 -4.75 19.10
C ALA A 797 -26.55 -4.16 19.64
N PRO A 798 -26.58 -3.63 20.85
CA PRO A 798 -27.80 -3.03 21.41
C PRO A 798 -28.28 -1.88 20.53
N GLY A 799 -29.52 -1.92 20.10
CA GLY A 799 -30.16 -0.83 19.34
C GLY A 799 -29.72 -0.71 17.86
N GLY A 800 -29.02 -1.70 17.31
CA GLY A 800 -28.84 -1.81 15.86
C GLY A 800 -27.68 -1.00 15.26
N GLY A 801 -26.54 -0.82 15.95
CA GLY A 801 -25.49 -0.05 15.34
C GLY A 801 -24.06 -0.26 15.82
N VAL A 802 -23.79 -0.48 17.07
CA VAL A 802 -22.42 -0.55 17.57
C VAL A 802 -22.19 -1.86 18.31
N VAL A 803 -21.16 -2.61 17.92
CA VAL A 803 -20.69 -3.78 18.64
C VAL A 803 -20.12 -3.33 19.98
N THR A 804 -20.72 -3.79 21.09
CA THR A 804 -20.26 -3.40 22.43
C THR A 804 -19.54 -4.51 23.15
N GLN A 805 -19.91 -5.77 22.89
CA GLN A 805 -19.35 -6.92 23.60
C GLN A 805 -19.59 -8.25 22.90
N ILE A 806 -18.88 -9.28 23.33
CA ILE A 806 -19.16 -10.67 22.95
C ILE A 806 -20.30 -11.17 23.84
N GLY A 807 -21.44 -11.53 23.24
CA GLY A 807 -22.58 -12.06 23.94
C GLY A 807 -22.48 -13.56 24.16
N THR A 808 -21.77 -14.28 23.31
CA THR A 808 -21.45 -15.70 23.44
C THR A 808 -20.28 -16.07 22.56
N ILE A 809 -19.64 -17.18 22.87
CA ILE A 809 -18.56 -17.76 22.07
C ILE A 809 -19.05 -19.14 21.60
N ALA A 810 -18.91 -19.41 20.30
CA ALA A 810 -19.15 -20.74 19.77
C ALA A 810 -17.81 -21.44 19.51
N THR A 811 -17.68 -22.66 19.98
CA THR A 811 -16.58 -23.58 19.63
C THR A 811 -17.10 -24.60 18.65
N VAL A 812 -16.56 -24.65 17.45
CA VAL A 812 -16.97 -25.57 16.38
C VAL A 812 -15.79 -26.44 15.98
N GLY A 813 -16.01 -27.75 15.95
CA GLY A 813 -15.00 -28.71 15.54
C GLY A 813 -15.63 -30.04 15.15
N ALA A 814 -14.79 -30.97 14.70
CA ALA A 814 -15.22 -32.32 14.35
C ALA A 814 -14.63 -33.34 15.32
N ASP A 815 -15.37 -34.43 15.52
CA ASP A 815 -14.85 -35.62 16.19
C ASP A 815 -13.99 -36.47 15.23
N PHE A 816 -13.47 -37.58 15.75
CA PHE A 816 -12.65 -38.53 14.95
C PHE A 816 -13.43 -39.22 13.82
N THR A 817 -14.79 -39.15 13.82
CA THR A 817 -15.64 -39.68 12.74
C THR A 817 -15.92 -38.65 11.65
N GLY A 818 -15.58 -37.39 11.89
CA GLY A 818 -15.89 -36.26 11.02
C GLY A 818 -17.30 -35.69 11.25
N GLU A 819 -17.94 -36.04 12.34
CA GLU A 819 -19.20 -35.42 12.78
C GLU A 819 -18.93 -34.09 13.51
N TYR A 820 -19.72 -33.06 13.22
CA TYR A 820 -19.53 -31.71 13.70
C TYR A 820 -20.29 -31.45 14.97
N TYR A 821 -19.63 -30.81 15.91
CA TYR A 821 -20.19 -30.42 17.19
C TYR A 821 -20.02 -28.92 17.40
N VAL A 822 -21.02 -28.31 18.03
CA VAL A 822 -21.02 -26.88 18.36
C VAL A 822 -21.22 -26.74 19.87
N GLY A 823 -20.22 -26.25 20.56
CA GLY A 823 -20.28 -25.85 21.96
C GLY A 823 -20.56 -24.36 22.07
N LEU A 824 -21.46 -23.94 22.93
CA LEU A 824 -21.80 -22.54 23.20
C LEU A 824 -21.46 -22.24 24.65
N GLY A 825 -20.90 -21.06 24.92
CA GLY A 825 -20.57 -20.62 26.27
C GLY A 825 -20.45 -19.10 26.36
N SER A 826 -20.54 -18.55 27.55
CA SER A 826 -20.29 -17.12 27.83
C SER A 826 -18.81 -16.82 27.87
N THR A 827 -17.98 -17.81 28.19
CA THR A 827 -16.52 -17.75 28.15
C THR A 827 -15.98 -18.79 27.17
N ILE A 828 -14.70 -18.67 26.84
CA ILE A 828 -14.02 -19.61 25.94
C ILE A 828 -13.92 -21.00 26.57
N GLU A 829 -13.64 -21.07 27.87
CA GLU A 829 -13.56 -22.32 28.62
C GLU A 829 -14.91 -23.04 28.66
N GLU A 830 -16.00 -22.32 28.90
CA GLU A 830 -17.33 -22.85 28.89
C GLU A 830 -17.75 -23.36 27.51
N SER A 831 -17.47 -22.60 26.46
CA SER A 831 -17.78 -23.00 25.09
C SER A 831 -16.98 -24.24 24.66
N PHE A 832 -15.72 -24.32 25.04
CA PHE A 832 -14.86 -25.47 24.77
C PHE A 832 -15.26 -26.68 25.60
N HIS A 833 -15.60 -26.48 26.90
CA HIS A 833 -16.13 -27.53 27.74
C HIS A 833 -17.44 -28.12 27.16
N THR A 834 -18.34 -27.24 26.72
CA THR A 834 -19.62 -27.64 26.11
C THR A 834 -19.41 -28.44 24.82
N PHE A 835 -18.46 -28.03 24.00
CA PHE A 835 -18.06 -28.76 22.81
C PHE A 835 -17.56 -30.17 23.12
N LEU A 836 -16.64 -30.31 24.08
CA LEU A 836 -16.12 -31.61 24.51
C LEU A 836 -17.20 -32.51 25.12
N ALA A 837 -18.12 -31.93 25.92
CA ALA A 837 -19.24 -32.64 26.53
C ALA A 837 -20.19 -33.21 25.46
N LYS A 838 -20.49 -32.44 24.41
CA LYS A 838 -21.32 -32.91 23.29
C LYS A 838 -20.63 -34.03 22.51
N ILE A 839 -19.34 -34.00 22.29
CA ILE A 839 -18.57 -35.12 21.71
C ILE A 839 -18.66 -36.35 22.58
N ALA A 840 -18.63 -36.19 23.90
CA ALA A 840 -18.76 -37.28 24.85
C ALA A 840 -20.20 -37.77 25.02
N GLY A 841 -21.17 -37.21 24.30
CA GLY A 841 -22.60 -37.58 24.37
C GLY A 841 -23.31 -37.07 25.60
N VAL A 842 -22.83 -36.04 26.27
CA VAL A 842 -23.44 -35.40 27.42
C VAL A 842 -24.30 -34.23 26.93
N GLU A 843 -25.59 -34.23 27.29
CA GLU A 843 -26.46 -33.07 27.05
C GLU A 843 -26.10 -31.94 28.03
N VAL A 844 -25.70 -30.80 27.49
CA VAL A 844 -25.44 -29.57 28.23
C VAL A 844 -26.54 -28.58 27.82
N PRO A 845 -27.23 -27.94 28.76
CA PRO A 845 -28.21 -26.93 28.40
C PRO A 845 -27.52 -25.74 27.74
N PRO A 846 -28.18 -25.05 26.79
CA PRO A 846 -27.59 -23.87 26.16
C PRO A 846 -27.30 -22.81 27.24
N PRO A 847 -26.25 -22.03 27.07
CA PRO A 847 -25.90 -20.95 28.00
C PRO A 847 -27.07 -19.97 28.08
N THR A 848 -27.46 -19.63 29.27
CA THR A 848 -28.38 -18.52 29.47
C THR A 848 -27.57 -17.24 29.32
N PRO A 849 -27.94 -16.29 28.45
CA PRO A 849 -27.16 -15.07 28.27
C PRO A 849 -27.04 -14.33 29.61
N GLU A 850 -25.85 -14.27 30.15
CA GLU A 850 -25.57 -13.39 31.27
C GLU A 850 -25.42 -11.98 30.75
N PHE A 851 -26.33 -11.10 31.14
CA PHE A 851 -26.20 -9.70 30.76
C PHE A 851 -25.03 -9.04 31.49
N THR A 852 -24.19 -8.33 30.75
CA THR A 852 -23.15 -7.49 31.37
C THR A 852 -23.78 -6.37 32.19
N GLU A 853 -22.97 -5.76 33.03
CA GLU A 853 -23.39 -4.62 33.83
C GLU A 853 -23.98 -3.50 32.97
N GLU A 854 -23.38 -3.21 31.81
CA GLU A 854 -23.84 -2.17 30.86
C GLU A 854 -25.20 -2.55 30.22
N GLU A 855 -25.40 -3.81 29.85
CA GLU A 855 -26.68 -4.25 29.28
C GLU A 855 -27.80 -4.25 30.31
N ARG A 856 -27.48 -4.62 31.54
CA ARG A 856 -28.43 -4.53 32.66
C ARG A 856 -28.84 -3.09 32.90
N ILE A 857 -27.87 -2.16 32.91
CA ILE A 857 -28.15 -0.73 33.04
C ILE A 857 -29.00 -0.23 31.86
N THR A 858 -28.62 -0.60 30.62
CA THR A 858 -29.36 -0.18 29.42
C THR A 858 -30.81 -0.66 29.46
N LYS A 859 -31.05 -1.94 29.80
CA LYS A 859 -32.43 -2.45 29.97
C LYS A 859 -33.23 -1.69 31.03
N LEU A 860 -32.59 -1.28 32.11
CA LEU A 860 -33.23 -0.48 33.14
C LEU A 860 -33.57 0.93 32.65
N VAL A 861 -32.66 1.56 31.89
CA VAL A 861 -32.83 2.88 31.29
C VAL A 861 -33.96 2.87 30.26
N ASP A 862 -34.02 1.86 29.39
CA ASP A 862 -35.04 1.75 28.35
C ASP A 862 -36.47 1.75 28.94
N ILE A 863 -36.66 1.10 30.07
CA ILE A 863 -38.00 1.08 30.75
C ILE A 863 -38.41 2.47 31.20
N PHE A 864 -37.49 3.29 31.69
CA PHE A 864 -37.79 4.67 32.06
C PHE A 864 -38.08 5.52 30.84
N GLU A 865 -37.35 5.35 29.74
CA GLU A 865 -37.58 6.06 28.50
C GLU A 865 -38.88 5.65 27.81
N GLU A 866 -39.23 4.35 27.81
CA GLU A 866 -40.52 3.86 27.33
C GLU A 866 -41.68 4.40 28.15
N ALA A 867 -41.46 4.63 29.44
CA ALA A 867 -42.45 5.30 30.31
C ALA A 867 -42.54 6.82 30.12
N GLY A 868 -41.75 7.40 29.19
CA GLY A 868 -41.71 8.81 28.87
C GLY A 868 -40.89 9.65 29.84
N LEU A 869 -39.97 9.07 30.57
CA LEU A 869 -39.09 9.72 31.51
C LEU A 869 -37.70 9.92 30.86
N THR A 870 -37.10 11.08 31.05
CA THR A 870 -35.73 11.30 30.60
C THR A 870 -34.75 10.90 31.68
N VAL A 871 -33.83 10.00 31.38
CA VAL A 871 -32.76 9.58 32.29
C VAL A 871 -31.54 10.52 32.11
N LEU A 872 -31.03 11.06 33.20
CA LEU A 872 -29.89 11.96 33.26
C LEU A 872 -28.78 11.35 34.11
N ASN A 873 -27.58 11.26 33.60
CA ASN A 873 -26.42 10.77 34.35
C ASN A 873 -26.04 11.76 35.45
N ALA A 874 -25.87 11.25 36.67
CA ALA A 874 -25.40 11.98 37.83
C ALA A 874 -24.08 11.38 38.32
N ILE A 875 -23.15 12.22 38.82
CA ILE A 875 -21.83 11.79 39.30
C ILE A 875 -21.95 10.93 40.56
N SER A 876 -22.93 11.25 41.42
CA SER A 876 -23.31 10.42 42.57
C SER A 876 -24.72 10.77 42.98
N ILE A 877 -25.43 9.80 43.52
CA ILE A 877 -26.72 9.99 44.21
C ILE A 877 -26.42 9.77 45.69
N ASP A 878 -26.37 10.89 46.48
CA ASP A 878 -26.10 10.81 47.90
C ASP A 878 -27.35 10.33 48.64
N PRO A 879 -27.28 9.16 49.38
CA PRO A 879 -28.43 8.52 49.98
C PRO A 879 -28.93 9.15 51.25
N ASP A 880 -28.45 10.32 51.69
CA ASP A 880 -28.71 10.85 53.04
C ASP A 880 -30.15 11.22 53.33
N VAL A 881 -31.03 11.31 52.33
CA VAL A 881 -32.47 11.53 52.67
C VAL A 881 -33.37 10.87 51.62
N SER A 882 -34.04 9.89 51.96
CA SER A 882 -35.35 9.64 52.13
C SER A 882 -36.22 8.66 51.49
N PHE A 883 -36.30 8.18 50.37
CA PHE A 883 -37.24 7.14 49.97
C PHE A 883 -36.54 6.06 49.18
N LEU A 884 -35.99 5.12 49.88
CA LEU A 884 -35.54 3.86 49.27
C LEU A 884 -36.71 2.91 49.22
N LYS A 885 -37.29 2.60 48.07
CA LYS A 885 -38.36 1.63 47.89
C LYS A 885 -37.87 0.22 47.90
N GLY A 886 -36.60 -0.01 47.74
CA GLY A 886 -35.99 -1.32 47.79
C GLY A 886 -34.72 -1.37 46.97
N SER A 887 -33.93 -2.39 47.21
CA SER A 887 -32.80 -2.78 46.37
C SER A 887 -33.04 -4.24 45.94
N VAL A 888 -32.79 -4.52 44.69
CA VAL A 888 -32.90 -5.88 44.15
C VAL A 888 -31.60 -6.18 43.41
N ARG A 889 -31.10 -7.38 43.60
CA ARG A 889 -30.00 -7.89 42.83
C ARG A 889 -30.44 -8.22 41.42
N TYR A 890 -29.75 -7.70 40.42
CA TYR A 890 -30.04 -7.93 39.02
C TYR A 890 -28.86 -8.65 38.36
N MET A 891 -28.90 -9.98 38.40
CA MET A 891 -27.82 -10.82 37.90
C MET A 891 -28.21 -11.61 36.64
N SER A 892 -29.48 -12.05 36.55
CA SER A 892 -29.98 -12.93 35.50
C SER A 892 -31.41 -12.59 35.10
N GLU A 893 -31.93 -13.21 34.07
CA GLU A 893 -33.34 -13.09 33.70
C GLU A 893 -34.29 -13.65 34.73
N GLU A 894 -33.87 -14.59 35.57
CA GLU A 894 -34.69 -15.13 36.67
C GLU A 894 -35.03 -14.05 37.72
N ASP A 895 -34.12 -13.08 37.90
CA ASP A 895 -34.32 -11.95 38.80
C ASP A 895 -35.25 -10.87 38.21
N TRP A 896 -35.55 -10.96 36.93
CA TRP A 896 -36.28 -9.93 36.19
C TRP A 896 -37.67 -9.61 36.71
N ILE A 897 -38.39 -10.59 37.22
CA ILE A 897 -39.71 -10.38 37.83
C ILE A 897 -39.61 -9.45 39.05
N SER A 898 -38.60 -9.67 39.87
CA SER A 898 -38.36 -8.83 41.06
C SER A 898 -37.94 -7.42 40.67
N VAL A 899 -37.10 -7.31 39.63
CA VAL A 899 -36.63 -6.04 39.02
C VAL A 899 -37.84 -5.27 38.45
N GLN A 900 -38.71 -5.91 37.67
CA GLN A 900 -39.89 -5.29 37.09
C GLN A 900 -40.88 -4.81 38.17
N ASN A 901 -41.07 -5.59 39.23
CA ASN A 901 -41.96 -5.18 40.34
C ASN A 901 -41.44 -3.93 41.03
N LEU A 902 -40.14 -3.84 41.26
CA LEU A 902 -39.53 -2.65 41.87
C LEU A 902 -39.59 -1.43 40.93
N LEU A 903 -39.28 -1.62 39.65
CA LEU A 903 -39.37 -0.57 38.62
C LEU A 903 -40.80 -0.05 38.48
N ASN A 904 -41.80 -0.92 38.34
CA ASN A 904 -43.19 -0.52 38.22
C ASN A 904 -43.66 0.28 39.46
N SER A 905 -43.26 -0.17 40.66
CA SER A 905 -43.55 0.55 41.88
C SER A 905 -42.94 1.93 41.92
N PHE A 906 -41.71 2.09 41.37
CA PHE A 906 -41.03 3.38 41.27
C PHE A 906 -41.64 4.28 40.17
N LEU A 907 -42.05 3.70 39.04
CA LEU A 907 -42.76 4.42 37.97
C LEU A 907 -44.13 4.94 38.44
N GLU A 908 -44.87 4.15 39.17
CA GLU A 908 -46.11 4.63 39.81
C GLU A 908 -45.84 5.81 40.75
N HIS A 909 -44.75 5.74 41.48
CA HIS A 909 -44.32 6.85 42.35
C HIS A 909 -43.93 8.11 41.56
N CYS A 910 -43.19 7.96 40.46
CA CYS A 910 -42.90 9.05 39.55
C CYS A 910 -44.19 9.66 38.95
N GLY A 911 -45.13 8.84 38.54
CA GLY A 911 -46.45 9.29 38.02
C GLY A 911 -47.28 10.08 39.04
N LYS A 912 -47.26 9.64 40.30
CA LYS A 912 -47.98 10.33 41.39
C LYS A 912 -47.52 11.76 41.59
N TYR A 913 -46.24 12.06 41.35
CA TYR A 913 -45.64 13.40 41.52
C TYR A 913 -45.40 14.09 40.21
N ASN A 914 -45.87 13.58 39.08
CA ASN A 914 -45.73 14.17 37.73
C ASN A 914 -44.28 14.50 37.34
N VAL A 915 -43.39 13.55 37.65
CA VAL A 915 -41.96 13.68 37.36
C VAL A 915 -41.71 13.36 35.90
N SER A 916 -40.84 14.14 35.25
CA SER A 916 -40.42 13.91 33.85
C SER A 916 -38.96 13.51 33.68
N ARG A 917 -38.18 13.51 34.78
CA ARG A 917 -36.72 13.23 34.75
C ARG A 917 -36.35 12.34 35.93
N VAL A 918 -35.44 11.37 35.60
CA VAL A 918 -34.84 10.47 36.57
C VAL A 918 -33.32 10.64 36.49
N PHE A 919 -32.66 10.70 37.62
CA PHE A 919 -31.21 10.75 37.70
C PHE A 919 -30.68 9.35 37.92
N MET A 920 -29.68 8.95 37.14
CA MET A 920 -28.97 7.69 37.25
C MET A 920 -27.55 7.92 37.77
N GLY A 921 -27.11 7.18 38.76
CA GLY A 921 -25.73 7.16 39.24
C GLY A 921 -25.25 5.73 39.45
N THR A 922 -24.00 5.46 39.07
CA THR A 922 -23.35 4.16 39.26
C THR A 922 -22.23 4.28 40.28
N GLU A 923 -22.16 3.38 41.25
CA GLU A 923 -21.15 3.33 42.32
C GLU A 923 -20.96 1.89 42.80
N ASP A 924 -19.73 1.39 42.84
CA ASP A 924 -19.33 0.08 43.37
C ASP A 924 -20.19 -1.09 42.87
N GLY A 925 -20.44 -1.19 41.56
CA GLY A 925 -21.25 -2.25 40.96
C GLY A 925 -22.76 -2.13 41.25
N LYS A 926 -23.24 -0.99 41.69
CA LYS A 926 -24.65 -0.66 41.88
C LYS A 926 -25.10 0.46 41.01
N VAL A 927 -26.32 0.38 40.47
CA VAL A 927 -26.94 1.49 39.75
C VAL A 927 -28.13 2.02 40.59
N ASN A 928 -28.15 3.30 40.79
CA ASN A 928 -29.20 4.00 41.52
C ASN A 928 -30.01 4.86 40.56
N PHE A 929 -31.35 4.72 40.58
CA PHE A 929 -32.21 5.65 39.85
C PHE A 929 -32.99 6.49 40.86
N GLY A 930 -32.89 7.81 40.77
CA GLY A 930 -33.49 8.70 41.75
C GLY A 930 -34.26 9.87 41.15
N ILE A 931 -35.23 10.36 41.84
CA ILE A 931 -36.00 11.56 41.54
C ILE A 931 -35.88 12.57 42.67
N MET A 932 -35.68 13.81 42.32
CA MET A 932 -35.57 14.89 43.30
C MET A 932 -36.88 15.66 43.32
N MET A 933 -37.51 15.70 44.50
CA MET A 933 -38.82 16.30 44.72
C MET A 933 -38.79 17.35 45.81
N ARG A 934 -39.60 18.33 45.66
CA ARG A 934 -39.83 19.37 46.69
C ARG A 934 -41.17 19.10 47.36
N ILE A 935 -41.13 18.67 48.59
CA ILE A 935 -42.30 18.40 49.43
C ILE A 935 -42.26 19.43 50.60
N GLU A 936 -43.25 20.29 50.69
CA GLU A 936 -43.47 21.28 51.78
C GLU A 936 -42.28 22.27 52.04
N GLU A 937 -41.35 22.51 51.25
CA GLU A 937 -40.09 23.34 51.40
C GLU A 937 -38.83 22.45 51.61
N ILE A 938 -38.95 21.16 51.74
CA ILE A 938 -37.83 20.22 51.86
C ILE A 938 -37.55 19.61 50.49
N LEU A 939 -36.28 19.55 50.12
CA LEU A 939 -35.85 18.83 48.93
C LEU A 939 -35.59 17.37 49.33
N GLU A 940 -36.35 16.45 48.78
CA GLU A 940 -36.23 15.01 49.06
C GLU A 940 -35.77 14.24 47.85
N LEU A 941 -34.80 13.31 48.03
CA LEU A 941 -34.32 12.41 47.00
C LEU A 941 -35.01 11.04 47.23
N HIS A 942 -35.81 10.60 46.26
CA HIS A 942 -36.41 9.28 46.26
C HIS A 942 -35.72 8.41 45.22
N TYR A 943 -35.18 7.25 45.59
CA TYR A 943 -34.40 6.39 44.69
C TYR A 943 -34.64 4.89 44.92
N ILE A 944 -34.25 4.13 43.88
CA ILE A 944 -34.17 2.66 43.91
C ILE A 944 -32.74 2.27 43.51
N THR A 945 -32.29 1.12 44.04
CA THR A 945 -30.94 0.59 43.79
C THR A 945 -31.03 -0.80 43.22
N PHE A 946 -30.24 -1.04 42.18
CA PHE A 946 -30.01 -2.39 41.63
C PHE A 946 -28.55 -2.75 41.87
N ASP A 947 -28.32 -3.93 42.41
CA ASP A 947 -26.99 -4.51 42.62
C ASP A 947 -26.63 -5.29 41.35
N LEU A 948 -25.60 -4.84 40.65
CA LEU A 948 -25.12 -5.41 39.40
C LEU A 948 -23.89 -6.31 39.60
N THR A 949 -23.38 -6.39 40.84
CA THR A 949 -22.20 -7.22 41.12
C THR A 949 -22.52 -8.70 40.99
N LEU A 950 -21.66 -9.46 40.35
CA LEU A 950 -21.69 -10.90 40.21
C LEU A 950 -21.56 -11.63 41.54
#